data_8409ff336cc3c8adc03ca5e4a61842af
#
_entry.id   8409ff336cc3c8adc03ca5e4a61842af
#
_cell.length_a   1.000
_cell.length_b   1.000
_cell.length_c   1.000
_cell.angle_alpha   90.00
_cell.angle_beta   90.00
_cell.angle_gamma   90.00
#
_symmetry.space_group_name_H-M   'P 1'
#
loop_
_entity.id
_entity.type
_entity.pdbx_description
1 polymer ?
#
loop_
_entity_poly.entity_id
_entity_poly.type
_entity_poly.pdbx_seq_one_letter_code
_entity_poly.pdbx_strand_id
1 'polypeptide(L)'
;MMVKVTFPDGGVREYAKGTTAMQIAASISPRLAQEALSATVNGEIVDLNRPVDQDATIRFHKWEDPEGKKAFWHSSSHLMAEALEALYPGIKFGIGPSIENGFYYDVDSPVPITEGDLPKIEKKMEELARTKEEICRREVSKAEALKTYTEKGDQYKVELIEGLEDGTISFYTNGNFTDLCRGPHLPNMGYIKAIKLTSVAGAYWRGDEKNKMLTRIYGITFPKKSMLDEYLAMLEEAKKRDHRKLGKELELFCFSPRVGAGLPLWLPKGAALRDRLEQFLRNVQKQYGYQQVMTPHIGMKDLYVTSGHYAKYGKDSFQPIHTPDDSEEFLLKPMNCPHHCEIYRFKPRSYKDLPLRFAEFGTVYRYEQSGELHGLTRVRGFTQDDAHIFCRPDQLKDEFMKVIDIVLYIFRTLSFDKYTAQISLRDPNNKEKYIGTDENWHKAEQAIIEASKEKGLNTTVELGEAAFYGPKLDFMVRDAIGRQWQLGTIQVDYNLPERFNLTYKGSDDKEHRPIMIHRAPFGSMERFVAVLLEHTGGKFPLWLSPDQVVVLPISEKFNDYAKKVSDYLNNSDIRAQVDDRNEKIGRKIRDNELKRIPYLLVVGEKEEQQQTVSVRAQGEGDKGMMNLDSFIALIREKIAGEIQKIK
;
A
#
# COMPACT_ATOMS: atom_id res chain seq x y z
N MET A 1 17.63 -48.05 -5.90
CA MET A 1 18.55 -46.94 -5.56
C MET A 1 17.90 -46.10 -4.48
N MET A 2 18.70 -45.63 -3.50
CA MET A 2 18.25 -44.71 -2.46
C MET A 2 18.71 -43.30 -2.82
N VAL A 3 17.94 -42.30 -2.44
CA VAL A 3 18.27 -40.89 -2.57
C VAL A 3 18.28 -40.26 -1.17
N LYS A 4 19.19 -39.33 -0.95
CA LYS A 4 19.32 -38.59 0.32
C LYS A 4 18.51 -37.31 0.22
N VAL A 5 17.62 -37.10 1.19
CA VAL A 5 16.80 -35.90 1.30
C VAL A 5 17.21 -35.13 2.55
N THR A 6 17.66 -33.89 2.36
CA THR A 6 18.07 -32.96 3.42
C THR A 6 16.92 -31.98 3.70
N PHE A 7 16.55 -31.87 4.97
CA PHE A 7 15.49 -30.99 5.46
C PHE A 7 16.05 -29.64 5.95
N PRO A 8 15.19 -28.61 6.15
CA PRO A 8 15.63 -27.28 6.58
C PRO A 8 16.35 -27.23 7.94
N ASP A 9 16.11 -28.22 8.81
CA ASP A 9 16.79 -28.39 10.10
C ASP A 9 18.16 -29.05 10.00
N GLY A 10 18.60 -29.37 8.79
CA GLY A 10 19.85 -30.11 8.51
C GLY A 10 19.73 -31.63 8.65
N GLY A 11 18.56 -32.14 9.03
CA GLY A 11 18.31 -33.58 9.09
C GLY A 11 18.36 -34.22 7.71
N VAL A 12 18.97 -35.44 7.59
CA VAL A 12 19.06 -36.19 6.33
C VAL A 12 18.38 -37.56 6.52
N ARG A 13 17.51 -37.89 5.56
CA ARG A 13 16.88 -39.23 5.52
C ARG A 13 17.03 -39.84 4.13
N GLU A 14 17.08 -41.15 4.06
CA GLU A 14 17.15 -41.91 2.82
C GLU A 14 15.78 -42.44 2.40
N TYR A 15 15.43 -42.25 1.12
CA TYR A 15 14.20 -42.73 0.51
C TYR A 15 14.48 -43.50 -0.75
N ALA A 16 13.56 -44.36 -1.17
CA ALA A 16 13.65 -44.99 -2.46
C ALA A 16 13.58 -43.96 -3.59
N LYS A 17 14.38 -44.12 -4.64
CA LYS A 17 14.28 -43.27 -5.84
C LYS A 17 12.85 -43.32 -6.38
N GLY A 18 12.29 -42.17 -6.75
CA GLY A 18 10.91 -42.06 -7.21
C GLY A 18 9.88 -41.82 -6.09
N THR A 19 10.32 -41.74 -4.81
CA THR A 19 9.42 -41.34 -3.71
C THR A 19 8.96 -39.91 -3.94
N THR A 20 7.65 -39.65 -3.87
CA THR A 20 7.11 -38.31 -4.07
C THR A 20 7.28 -37.42 -2.84
N ALA A 21 7.29 -36.09 -3.04
CA ALA A 21 7.32 -35.14 -1.94
C ALA A 21 6.14 -35.36 -0.95
N MET A 22 4.97 -35.77 -1.44
CA MET A 22 3.81 -36.13 -0.61
C MET A 22 4.10 -37.34 0.30
N GLN A 23 4.72 -38.38 -0.24
CA GLN A 23 5.09 -39.57 0.54
C GLN A 23 6.17 -39.27 1.58
N ILE A 24 7.11 -38.37 1.23
CA ILE A 24 8.12 -37.87 2.17
C ILE A 24 7.43 -37.10 3.29
N ALA A 25 6.50 -36.18 2.99
CA ALA A 25 5.73 -35.45 3.99
C ALA A 25 4.96 -36.40 4.93
N ALA A 26 4.31 -37.42 4.38
CA ALA A 26 3.57 -38.43 5.13
C ALA A 26 4.47 -39.24 6.07
N SER A 27 5.70 -39.55 5.64
CA SER A 27 6.69 -40.25 6.47
C SER A 27 7.19 -39.44 7.67
N ILE A 28 7.10 -38.11 7.57
CA ILE A 28 7.46 -37.21 8.67
C ILE A 28 6.29 -37.10 9.64
N SER A 29 5.09 -36.77 9.12
CA SER A 29 3.88 -36.61 9.93
C SER A 29 2.63 -36.62 9.03
N PRO A 30 1.55 -37.35 9.42
CA PRO A 30 0.27 -37.30 8.73
C PRO A 30 -0.29 -35.86 8.64
N ARG A 31 -0.04 -35.04 9.66
CA ARG A 31 -0.47 -33.65 9.68
C ARG A 31 0.27 -32.83 8.61
N LEU A 32 1.58 -33.00 8.46
CA LEU A 32 2.34 -32.31 7.42
C LEU A 32 1.82 -32.66 6.03
N ALA A 33 1.55 -33.94 5.76
CA ALA A 33 0.99 -34.37 4.48
C ALA A 33 -0.37 -33.73 4.17
N GLN A 34 -1.21 -33.50 5.20
CA GLN A 34 -2.51 -32.84 5.03
C GLN A 34 -2.42 -31.32 4.87
N GLU A 35 -1.42 -30.68 5.47
CA GLU A 35 -1.26 -29.23 5.45
C GLU A 35 -0.37 -28.72 4.31
N ALA A 36 0.50 -29.57 3.76
CA ALA A 36 1.39 -29.21 2.66
C ALA A 36 0.62 -28.99 1.35
N LEU A 37 0.96 -27.93 0.64
CA LEU A 37 0.35 -27.51 -0.62
C LEU A 37 1.30 -27.61 -1.82
N SER A 38 2.60 -27.41 -1.59
CA SER A 38 3.68 -27.54 -2.56
C SER A 38 5.00 -27.81 -1.82
N ALA A 39 6.08 -28.06 -2.54
CA ALA A 39 7.41 -28.15 -1.96
C ALA A 39 8.46 -27.45 -2.83
N THR A 40 9.53 -26.95 -2.19
CA THR A 40 10.76 -26.59 -2.89
C THR A 40 11.71 -27.78 -2.86
N VAL A 41 12.14 -28.24 -4.01
CA VAL A 41 13.13 -29.31 -4.19
C VAL A 41 14.31 -28.75 -4.96
N ASN A 42 15.49 -28.73 -4.35
CA ASN A 42 16.70 -28.15 -4.95
C ASN A 42 16.52 -26.71 -5.49
N GLY A 43 15.72 -25.89 -4.80
CA GLY A 43 15.45 -24.49 -5.19
C GLY A 43 14.30 -24.31 -6.19
N GLU A 44 13.75 -25.38 -6.76
CA GLU A 44 12.56 -25.34 -7.64
C GLU A 44 11.29 -25.64 -6.85
N ILE A 45 10.24 -24.82 -7.04
CA ILE A 45 8.93 -25.07 -6.44
C ILE A 45 8.17 -26.10 -7.30
N VAL A 46 7.77 -27.21 -6.69
CA VAL A 46 7.18 -28.37 -7.37
C VAL A 46 5.89 -28.84 -6.73
N ASP A 47 5.11 -29.59 -7.50
CA ASP A 47 3.94 -30.32 -6.99
C ASP A 47 4.35 -31.40 -5.98
N LEU A 48 3.51 -31.65 -4.98
CA LEU A 48 3.78 -32.70 -4.00
C LEU A 48 3.78 -34.11 -4.59
N ASN A 49 3.12 -34.33 -5.73
CA ASN A 49 3.08 -35.61 -6.43
C ASN A 49 4.31 -35.84 -7.33
N ARG A 50 5.23 -34.86 -7.43
CA ARG A 50 6.44 -34.99 -8.24
C ARG A 50 7.43 -35.94 -7.57
N PRO A 51 7.99 -36.93 -8.28
CA PRO A 51 8.97 -37.87 -7.74
C PRO A 51 10.32 -37.17 -7.48
N VAL A 52 11.02 -37.59 -6.45
CA VAL A 52 12.40 -37.22 -6.14
C VAL A 52 13.34 -38.32 -6.61
N ASP A 53 14.09 -38.03 -7.68
CA ASP A 53 14.90 -39.04 -8.38
C ASP A 53 16.40 -38.96 -8.10
N GLN A 54 16.86 -37.98 -7.35
CA GLN A 54 18.24 -37.71 -6.98
C GLN A 54 18.33 -37.14 -5.59
N ASP A 55 19.54 -37.05 -5.04
CA ASP A 55 19.77 -36.37 -3.75
C ASP A 55 19.26 -34.94 -3.83
N ALA A 56 18.51 -34.51 -2.79
CA ALA A 56 17.79 -33.27 -2.82
C ALA A 56 17.69 -32.61 -1.46
N THR A 57 17.59 -31.27 -1.47
CA THR A 57 17.05 -30.48 -0.35
C THR A 57 15.56 -30.33 -0.55
N ILE A 58 14.76 -30.45 0.52
CA ILE A 58 13.31 -30.29 0.44
C ILE A 58 12.78 -29.36 1.54
N ARG A 59 11.87 -28.45 1.16
CA ARG A 59 11.07 -27.63 2.07
C ARG A 59 9.61 -27.68 1.67
N PHE A 60 8.72 -27.97 2.61
CA PHE A 60 7.27 -28.00 2.37
C PHE A 60 6.65 -26.63 2.62
N HIS A 61 5.71 -26.24 1.75
CA HIS A 61 4.95 -24.99 1.85
C HIS A 61 3.52 -25.28 2.27
N LYS A 62 3.05 -24.50 3.25
CA LYS A 62 1.68 -24.56 3.78
C LYS A 62 0.89 -23.32 3.37
N TRP A 63 -0.30 -23.18 3.90
CA TRP A 63 -1.16 -22.01 3.64
C TRP A 63 -0.54 -20.68 4.08
N GLU A 64 0.24 -20.67 5.14
CA GLU A 64 0.92 -19.47 5.66
C GLU A 64 2.05 -18.99 4.75
N ASP A 65 2.62 -19.89 3.96
CA ASP A 65 3.72 -19.60 3.04
C ASP A 65 3.18 -19.01 1.71
N PRO A 66 3.83 -17.96 1.14
CA PRO A 66 3.42 -17.38 -0.14
C PRO A 66 3.37 -18.41 -1.29
N GLU A 67 4.35 -19.32 -1.34
CA GLU A 67 4.45 -20.39 -2.35
C GLU A 67 3.28 -21.37 -2.25
N GLY A 68 2.86 -21.70 -1.02
CA GLY A 68 1.70 -22.54 -0.77
C GLY A 68 0.40 -21.89 -1.24
N LYS A 69 0.19 -20.62 -0.92
CA LYS A 69 -0.98 -19.85 -1.42
C LYS A 69 -1.00 -19.76 -2.94
N LYS A 70 0.17 -19.53 -3.54
CA LYS A 70 0.30 -19.43 -5.00
C LYS A 70 -0.12 -20.72 -5.69
N ALA A 71 0.34 -21.88 -5.21
CA ALA A 71 -0.07 -23.19 -5.72
C ALA A 71 -1.58 -23.44 -5.50
N PHE A 72 -2.11 -23.02 -4.36
CA PHE A 72 -3.52 -23.18 -4.02
C PHE A 72 -4.41 -22.37 -4.97
N TRP A 73 -4.14 -21.09 -5.16
CA TRP A 73 -4.95 -20.23 -6.04
C TRP A 73 -4.75 -20.54 -7.52
N HIS A 74 -3.56 -20.99 -7.90
CA HIS A 74 -3.32 -21.49 -9.26
C HIS A 74 -4.17 -22.73 -9.55
N SER A 75 -4.27 -23.68 -8.61
CA SER A 75 -5.17 -24.83 -8.75
C SER A 75 -6.64 -24.43 -8.75
N SER A 76 -6.98 -23.37 -8.02
CA SER A 76 -8.34 -22.82 -8.01
C SER A 76 -8.73 -22.19 -9.35
N SER A 77 -7.78 -21.61 -10.09
CA SER A 77 -8.05 -21.11 -11.44
C SER A 77 -8.36 -22.27 -12.41
N HIS A 78 -7.66 -23.41 -12.27
CA HIS A 78 -7.94 -24.62 -13.05
C HIS A 78 -9.29 -25.23 -12.67
N LEU A 79 -9.66 -25.26 -11.40
CA LEU A 79 -10.99 -25.69 -10.96
C LEU A 79 -12.10 -24.81 -11.55
N MET A 80 -11.88 -23.49 -11.64
CA MET A 80 -12.80 -22.59 -12.31
C MET A 80 -12.87 -22.86 -13.82
N ALA A 81 -11.73 -23.10 -14.46
CA ALA A 81 -11.69 -23.41 -15.89
C ALA A 81 -12.43 -24.72 -16.22
N GLU A 82 -12.27 -25.75 -15.42
CA GLU A 82 -13.03 -27.00 -15.54
C GLU A 82 -14.56 -26.78 -15.38
N ALA A 83 -14.96 -25.97 -14.39
CA ALA A 83 -16.36 -25.61 -14.20
C ALA A 83 -16.92 -24.83 -15.40
N LEU A 84 -16.12 -23.91 -15.96
CA LEU A 84 -16.49 -23.12 -17.14
C LEU A 84 -16.60 -23.99 -18.39
N GLU A 85 -15.67 -24.91 -18.64
CA GLU A 85 -15.72 -25.84 -19.77
C GLU A 85 -16.97 -26.72 -19.71
N ALA A 86 -17.33 -27.19 -18.51
CA ALA A 86 -18.54 -27.99 -18.29
C ALA A 86 -19.84 -27.21 -18.48
N LEU A 87 -19.87 -25.91 -18.15
CA LEU A 87 -21.08 -25.07 -18.21
C LEU A 87 -21.25 -24.36 -19.55
N TYR A 88 -20.16 -24.08 -20.26
CA TYR A 88 -20.14 -23.29 -21.50
C TYR A 88 -19.37 -24.04 -22.59
N PRO A 89 -19.99 -25.02 -23.25
CA PRO A 89 -19.37 -25.77 -24.34
C PRO A 89 -18.82 -24.86 -25.44
N GLY A 90 -17.57 -25.08 -25.87
CA GLY A 90 -16.89 -24.27 -26.88
C GLY A 90 -16.18 -23.03 -26.33
N ILE A 91 -16.14 -22.81 -25.01
CA ILE A 91 -15.32 -21.78 -24.37
C ILE A 91 -13.83 -22.03 -24.68
N LYS A 92 -13.06 -20.95 -24.87
CA LYS A 92 -11.62 -21.00 -25.08
C LYS A 92 -10.90 -20.29 -23.95
N PHE A 93 -9.69 -20.75 -23.64
CA PHE A 93 -8.96 -20.36 -22.46
C PHE A 93 -7.69 -19.57 -22.79
N GLY A 94 -7.59 -18.34 -22.26
CA GLY A 94 -6.37 -17.56 -22.27
C GLY A 94 -5.39 -18.02 -21.18
N ILE A 95 -5.22 -17.19 -20.16
CA ILE A 95 -4.33 -17.46 -19.01
C ILE A 95 -5.10 -17.35 -17.69
N GLY A 96 -4.67 -18.16 -16.69
CA GLY A 96 -5.30 -18.23 -15.37
C GLY A 96 -4.29 -18.24 -14.22
N PRO A 97 -3.55 -17.13 -13.97
CA PRO A 97 -2.56 -17.09 -12.91
C PRO A 97 -3.20 -16.88 -11.53
N SER A 98 -2.46 -17.25 -10.49
CA SER A 98 -2.67 -16.70 -9.15
C SER A 98 -2.22 -15.23 -9.10
N ILE A 99 -2.90 -14.44 -8.28
CA ILE A 99 -2.55 -13.05 -7.97
C ILE A 99 -2.35 -12.90 -6.46
N GLU A 100 -1.97 -11.71 -6.00
CA GLU A 100 -1.67 -11.45 -4.59
C GLU A 100 -2.78 -11.92 -3.63
N ASN A 101 -4.06 -11.73 -4.01
CA ASN A 101 -5.22 -12.14 -3.22
C ASN A 101 -6.25 -12.86 -4.09
N GLY A 102 -5.95 -14.11 -4.45
CA GLY A 102 -6.84 -14.93 -5.26
C GLY A 102 -6.27 -15.29 -6.63
N PHE A 103 -7.13 -15.36 -7.62
CA PHE A 103 -6.80 -15.77 -8.99
C PHE A 103 -7.78 -15.14 -9.98
N TYR A 104 -7.44 -15.20 -11.25
CA TYR A 104 -8.39 -14.95 -12.34
C TYR A 104 -8.19 -15.96 -13.47
N TYR A 105 -9.12 -16.00 -14.41
CA TYR A 105 -8.96 -16.66 -15.70
C TYR A 105 -9.56 -15.79 -16.80
N ASP A 106 -8.82 -15.65 -17.91
CA ASP A 106 -9.26 -14.98 -19.12
C ASP A 106 -9.86 -16.01 -20.07
N VAL A 107 -11.09 -15.80 -20.48
CA VAL A 107 -11.83 -16.73 -21.31
C VAL A 107 -12.50 -16.02 -22.49
N ASP A 108 -12.59 -16.75 -23.61
CA ASP A 108 -13.39 -16.38 -24.76
C ASP A 108 -14.61 -17.29 -24.81
N SER A 109 -15.72 -16.80 -24.31
CA SER A 109 -16.96 -17.58 -24.21
C SER A 109 -17.88 -17.32 -25.41
N PRO A 110 -18.53 -18.35 -25.96
CA PRO A 110 -19.52 -18.20 -27.03
C PRO A 110 -20.75 -17.43 -26.60
N VAL A 111 -21.03 -17.38 -25.31
CA VAL A 111 -22.12 -16.60 -24.70
C VAL A 111 -21.56 -15.63 -23.65
N PRO A 112 -22.12 -14.44 -23.49
CA PRO A 112 -21.67 -13.51 -22.46
C PRO A 112 -21.76 -14.11 -21.07
N ILE A 113 -20.70 -13.96 -20.27
CA ILE A 113 -20.68 -14.31 -18.85
C ILE A 113 -20.73 -13.00 -18.06
N THR A 114 -21.67 -12.91 -17.14
CA THR A 114 -21.92 -11.73 -16.32
C THR A 114 -21.77 -12.06 -14.82
N GLU A 115 -21.80 -11.04 -13.97
CA GLU A 115 -21.80 -11.27 -12.50
C GLU A 115 -22.97 -12.12 -12.02
N GLY A 116 -24.12 -12.10 -12.74
CA GLY A 116 -25.28 -12.94 -12.45
C GLY A 116 -25.02 -14.45 -12.61
N ASP A 117 -24.01 -14.83 -13.40
CA ASP A 117 -23.64 -16.21 -13.65
C ASP A 117 -22.69 -16.78 -12.58
N LEU A 118 -22.04 -15.90 -11.80
CA LEU A 118 -21.01 -16.31 -10.83
C LEU A 118 -21.52 -17.35 -9.81
N PRO A 119 -22.73 -17.25 -9.23
CA PRO A 119 -23.24 -18.27 -8.32
C PRO A 119 -23.39 -19.67 -8.94
N LYS A 120 -23.72 -19.74 -10.24
CA LYS A 120 -23.85 -20.99 -10.97
C LYS A 120 -22.45 -21.64 -11.19
N ILE A 121 -21.46 -20.83 -11.49
CA ILE A 121 -20.07 -21.27 -11.66
C ILE A 121 -19.50 -21.73 -10.32
N GLU A 122 -19.69 -20.95 -9.24
CA GLU A 122 -19.29 -21.29 -7.87
C GLU A 122 -19.84 -22.68 -7.45
N LYS A 123 -21.13 -22.90 -7.68
CA LYS A 123 -21.77 -24.18 -7.37
C LYS A 123 -21.12 -25.35 -8.14
N LYS A 124 -20.80 -25.14 -9.43
CA LYS A 124 -20.15 -26.16 -10.24
C LYS A 124 -18.73 -26.43 -9.75
N MET A 125 -17.98 -25.39 -9.38
CA MET A 125 -16.65 -25.54 -8.76
C MET A 125 -16.73 -26.34 -7.45
N GLU A 126 -17.72 -26.06 -6.59
CA GLU A 126 -17.92 -26.83 -5.35
C GLU A 126 -18.23 -28.31 -5.61
N GLU A 127 -19.04 -28.61 -6.64
CA GLU A 127 -19.35 -29.99 -7.05
C GLU A 127 -18.07 -30.72 -7.46
N LEU A 128 -17.25 -30.08 -8.32
CA LEU A 128 -15.98 -30.63 -8.81
C LEU A 128 -14.94 -30.79 -7.69
N ALA A 129 -14.82 -29.81 -6.78
CA ALA A 129 -13.90 -29.91 -5.65
C ALA A 129 -14.23 -31.11 -4.71
N ARG A 130 -15.50 -31.47 -4.58
CA ARG A 130 -15.94 -32.62 -3.76
C ARG A 130 -15.56 -33.97 -4.34
N THR A 131 -15.31 -34.09 -5.64
CA THR A 131 -14.86 -35.35 -6.26
C THR A 131 -13.44 -35.69 -5.83
N LYS A 132 -12.64 -34.69 -5.39
CA LYS A 132 -11.24 -34.82 -4.98
C LYS A 132 -10.35 -35.42 -6.06
N GLU A 133 -10.64 -35.12 -7.31
CA GLU A 133 -9.85 -35.60 -8.42
C GLU A 133 -8.41 -35.13 -8.33
N GLU A 134 -7.48 -36.03 -8.59
CA GLU A 134 -6.06 -35.74 -8.58
C GLU A 134 -5.68 -34.82 -9.74
N ILE A 135 -4.69 -33.98 -9.49
CA ILE A 135 -4.11 -33.13 -10.52
C ILE A 135 -2.85 -33.82 -11.02
N CYS A 136 -2.89 -34.21 -12.27
CA CYS A 136 -1.84 -35.00 -12.91
C CYS A 136 -1.03 -34.15 -13.90
N ARG A 137 0.29 -34.12 -13.74
CA ARG A 137 1.22 -33.44 -14.65
C ARG A 137 1.75 -34.45 -15.69
N ARG A 138 1.80 -34.02 -16.97
CA ARG A 138 2.42 -34.76 -18.06
C ARG A 138 3.26 -33.81 -18.92
N GLU A 139 4.50 -34.19 -19.17
CA GLU A 139 5.34 -33.53 -20.17
C GLU A 139 4.95 -33.96 -21.57
N VAL A 140 4.92 -33.01 -22.48
CA VAL A 140 4.52 -33.24 -23.87
C VAL A 140 5.48 -32.54 -24.82
N SER A 141 5.63 -33.07 -26.04
CA SER A 141 6.36 -32.39 -27.09
C SER A 141 5.59 -31.20 -27.62
N LYS A 142 6.29 -30.21 -28.16
CA LYS A 142 5.66 -29.06 -28.81
C LYS A 142 4.68 -29.45 -29.93
N ALA A 143 5.04 -30.47 -30.68
CA ALA A 143 4.20 -31.01 -31.77
C ALA A 143 2.88 -31.60 -31.22
N GLU A 144 2.95 -32.37 -30.14
CA GLU A 144 1.75 -32.92 -29.47
C GLU A 144 0.89 -31.82 -28.90
N ALA A 145 1.50 -30.83 -28.23
CA ALA A 145 0.78 -29.68 -27.65
C ALA A 145 0.06 -28.85 -28.70
N LEU A 146 0.72 -28.50 -29.82
CA LEU A 146 0.11 -27.78 -30.93
C LEU A 146 -1.04 -28.59 -31.56
N LYS A 147 -0.84 -29.89 -31.80
CA LYS A 147 -1.90 -30.75 -32.33
C LYS A 147 -3.14 -30.74 -31.44
N THR A 148 -2.96 -30.92 -30.12
CA THR A 148 -4.06 -30.97 -29.15
C THR A 148 -4.90 -29.70 -29.14
N TYR A 149 -4.26 -28.51 -29.09
CA TYR A 149 -4.99 -27.27 -29.03
C TYR A 149 -5.50 -26.75 -30.38
N THR A 150 -4.86 -27.17 -31.49
CA THR A 150 -5.40 -26.94 -32.82
C THR A 150 -6.69 -27.74 -33.04
N GLU A 151 -6.72 -29.03 -32.63
CA GLU A 151 -7.92 -29.87 -32.68
C GLU A 151 -9.05 -29.32 -31.78
N LYS A 152 -8.72 -28.77 -30.60
CA LYS A 152 -9.67 -28.05 -29.72
C LYS A 152 -10.12 -26.69 -30.28
N GLY A 153 -9.44 -26.17 -31.31
CA GLY A 153 -9.70 -24.85 -31.89
C GLY A 153 -9.41 -23.68 -30.93
N ASP A 154 -8.52 -23.89 -29.95
CA ASP A 154 -8.13 -22.86 -28.97
C ASP A 154 -6.89 -22.10 -29.47
N GLN A 155 -7.15 -21.01 -30.18
CA GLN A 155 -6.12 -20.16 -30.77
C GLN A 155 -5.19 -19.51 -29.74
N TYR A 156 -5.69 -19.23 -28.52
CA TYR A 156 -4.91 -18.57 -27.48
C TYR A 156 -3.81 -19.52 -26.94
N LYS A 157 -4.15 -20.78 -26.72
CA LYS A 157 -3.18 -21.80 -26.28
C LYS A 157 -2.20 -22.15 -27.42
N VAL A 158 -2.65 -22.20 -28.66
CA VAL A 158 -1.76 -22.40 -29.85
C VAL A 158 -0.72 -21.28 -29.89
N GLU A 159 -1.13 -20.03 -29.82
CA GLU A 159 -0.21 -18.88 -29.81
C GLU A 159 0.78 -18.88 -28.63
N LEU A 160 0.34 -19.31 -27.44
CA LEU A 160 1.23 -19.47 -26.29
C LEU A 160 2.27 -20.56 -26.53
N ILE A 161 1.87 -21.72 -27.07
CA ILE A 161 2.76 -22.86 -27.34
C ILE A 161 3.79 -22.51 -28.43
N GLU A 162 3.41 -21.76 -29.46
CA GLU A 162 4.34 -21.31 -30.50
C GLU A 162 5.54 -20.55 -29.93
N GLY A 163 5.32 -19.75 -28.87
CA GLY A 163 6.35 -19.00 -28.17
C GLY A 163 7.20 -19.81 -27.18
N LEU A 164 6.92 -21.11 -26.96
CA LEU A 164 7.66 -21.97 -26.02
C LEU A 164 8.71 -22.81 -26.72
N GLU A 165 9.79 -23.14 -25.99
CA GLU A 165 10.81 -24.09 -26.43
C GLU A 165 10.31 -25.55 -26.23
N ASP A 166 10.72 -26.44 -27.11
CA ASP A 166 10.42 -27.89 -26.98
C ASP A 166 11.15 -28.48 -25.76
N GLY A 167 10.51 -29.41 -25.06
CA GLY A 167 11.03 -30.02 -23.83
C GLY A 167 10.70 -29.25 -22.53
N THR A 168 10.05 -28.06 -22.62
CA THR A 168 9.62 -27.30 -21.45
C THR A 168 8.11 -27.28 -21.27
N ILE A 169 7.36 -28.03 -22.10
CA ILE A 169 5.90 -27.96 -22.18
C ILE A 169 5.29 -29.06 -21.31
N SER A 170 4.38 -28.68 -20.44
CA SER A 170 3.62 -29.62 -19.63
C SER A 170 2.11 -29.30 -19.65
N PHE A 171 1.33 -30.36 -19.57
CA PHE A 171 -0.10 -30.36 -19.37
C PHE A 171 -0.42 -30.79 -17.95
N TYR A 172 -1.42 -30.13 -17.39
CA TYR A 172 -2.04 -30.52 -16.13
C TYR A 172 -3.48 -30.90 -16.36
N THR A 173 -3.84 -32.08 -15.90
CA THR A 173 -5.19 -32.65 -16.04
C THR A 173 -5.83 -32.78 -14.68
N ASN A 174 -7.04 -32.29 -14.52
CA ASN A 174 -7.92 -32.52 -13.39
C ASN A 174 -9.30 -32.89 -13.95
N GLY A 175 -9.77 -34.07 -13.56
CA GLY A 175 -11.00 -34.62 -14.12
C GLY A 175 -10.95 -34.71 -15.65
N ASN A 176 -11.90 -34.06 -16.31
CA ASN A 176 -12.00 -33.98 -17.76
C ASN A 176 -11.30 -32.78 -18.38
N PHE A 177 -10.78 -31.84 -17.55
CA PHE A 177 -10.13 -30.63 -17.99
C PHE A 177 -8.61 -30.82 -18.09
N THR A 178 -8.04 -30.42 -19.22
CA THR A 178 -6.57 -30.41 -19.44
C THR A 178 -6.13 -29.03 -19.90
N ASP A 179 -5.15 -28.46 -19.20
CA ASP A 179 -4.59 -27.15 -19.53
C ASP A 179 -3.08 -27.17 -19.76
N LEU A 180 -2.60 -26.26 -20.62
CA LEU A 180 -1.20 -25.88 -20.77
C LEU A 180 -0.75 -25.11 -19.54
N CYS A 181 0.15 -25.68 -18.74
CA CYS A 181 0.55 -25.07 -17.49
C CYS A 181 1.94 -25.53 -17.03
N ARG A 182 2.64 -24.64 -16.28
CA ARG A 182 3.94 -24.94 -15.67
C ARG A 182 3.84 -25.48 -14.24
N GLY A 183 2.69 -25.31 -13.59
CA GLY A 183 2.52 -25.61 -12.16
C GLY A 183 3.18 -24.55 -11.25
N PRO A 184 3.40 -24.84 -9.94
CA PRO A 184 2.90 -26.05 -9.27
C PRO A 184 1.40 -26.00 -8.98
N HIS A 185 0.84 -27.19 -8.73
CA HIS A 185 -0.54 -27.38 -8.34
C HIS A 185 -0.68 -28.18 -7.04
N LEU A 186 -1.90 -28.14 -6.47
CA LEU A 186 -2.29 -28.99 -5.35
C LEU A 186 -2.30 -30.48 -5.75
N PRO A 187 -2.18 -31.40 -4.80
CA PRO A 187 -2.30 -32.83 -5.09
C PRO A 187 -3.66 -33.23 -5.65
N ASN A 188 -4.74 -32.59 -5.22
CA ASN A 188 -6.10 -32.78 -5.70
C ASN A 188 -6.99 -31.57 -5.39
N MET A 189 -8.14 -31.49 -6.04
CA MET A 189 -9.08 -30.37 -5.87
C MET A 189 -9.79 -30.35 -4.52
N GLY A 190 -9.76 -31.43 -3.75
CA GLY A 190 -10.41 -31.51 -2.43
C GLY A 190 -9.80 -30.64 -1.33
N TYR A 191 -8.64 -30.02 -1.56
CA TYR A 191 -8.08 -29.01 -0.68
C TYR A 191 -8.86 -27.70 -0.71
N ILE A 192 -9.56 -27.41 -1.83
CA ILE A 192 -10.35 -26.18 -2.04
C ILE A 192 -11.76 -26.39 -1.46
N LYS A 193 -12.02 -25.78 -0.29
CA LYS A 193 -13.28 -26.02 0.46
C LYS A 193 -14.21 -24.82 0.51
N ALA A 194 -13.68 -23.64 0.24
CA ALA A 194 -14.47 -22.41 0.26
C ALA A 194 -14.13 -21.57 -0.98
N ILE A 195 -15.16 -21.24 -1.74
CA ILE A 195 -15.05 -20.64 -3.07
C ILE A 195 -15.90 -19.37 -3.12
N LYS A 196 -15.34 -18.29 -3.66
CA LYS A 196 -16.07 -17.07 -4.00
C LYS A 196 -15.52 -16.47 -5.29
N LEU A 197 -16.37 -16.30 -6.28
CA LEU A 197 -16.07 -15.51 -7.45
C LEU A 197 -16.48 -14.05 -7.17
N THR A 198 -15.62 -13.10 -7.48
CA THR A 198 -15.76 -11.73 -6.98
C THR A 198 -16.23 -10.73 -8.02
N SER A 199 -15.83 -10.88 -9.27
CA SER A 199 -16.20 -9.95 -10.35
C SER A 199 -15.93 -10.51 -11.74
N VAL A 200 -16.53 -9.87 -12.72
CA VAL A 200 -16.29 -10.10 -14.16
C VAL A 200 -15.83 -8.78 -14.77
N ALA A 201 -14.76 -8.82 -15.57
CA ALA A 201 -14.22 -7.66 -16.26
C ALA A 201 -13.82 -8.01 -17.70
N GLY A 202 -13.70 -7.00 -18.57
CA GLY A 202 -13.07 -7.15 -19.88
C GLY A 202 -11.54 -7.03 -19.75
N ALA A 203 -10.80 -7.84 -20.49
CA ALA A 203 -9.34 -7.75 -20.56
C ALA A 203 -8.88 -8.04 -21.99
N TYR A 204 -8.09 -7.14 -22.56
CA TYR A 204 -7.51 -7.39 -23.88
C TYR A 204 -6.46 -8.49 -23.83
N TRP A 205 -6.51 -9.41 -24.80
CA TRP A 205 -5.52 -10.46 -24.93
C TRP A 205 -4.10 -9.88 -24.97
N ARG A 206 -3.22 -10.37 -24.09
CA ARG A 206 -1.84 -9.87 -23.87
C ARG A 206 -1.74 -8.38 -23.49
N GLY A 207 -2.84 -7.77 -23.03
CA GLY A 207 -2.84 -6.36 -22.62
C GLY A 207 -2.78 -5.36 -23.78
N ASP A 208 -2.90 -5.81 -25.02
CA ASP A 208 -2.91 -4.94 -26.21
C ASP A 208 -4.36 -4.67 -26.64
N GLU A 209 -4.77 -3.40 -26.65
CA GLU A 209 -6.12 -2.94 -27.04
C GLU A 209 -6.50 -3.28 -28.49
N LYS A 210 -5.53 -3.63 -29.34
CA LYS A 210 -5.75 -4.08 -30.72
C LYS A 210 -6.21 -5.54 -30.79
N ASN A 211 -5.98 -6.31 -29.74
CA ASN A 211 -6.37 -7.70 -29.66
C ASN A 211 -7.82 -7.84 -29.17
N LYS A 212 -8.36 -9.07 -29.31
CA LYS A 212 -9.70 -9.38 -28.84
C LYS A 212 -9.84 -9.14 -27.33
N MET A 213 -10.94 -8.53 -26.93
CA MET A 213 -11.31 -8.43 -25.52
C MET A 213 -11.86 -9.75 -25.04
N LEU A 214 -11.23 -10.33 -24.01
CA LEU A 214 -11.66 -11.54 -23.32
C LEU A 214 -12.46 -11.18 -22.07
N THR A 215 -13.20 -12.16 -21.55
CA THR A 215 -13.87 -12.06 -20.26
C THR A 215 -12.93 -12.55 -19.18
N ARG A 216 -12.57 -11.68 -18.22
CA ARG A 216 -11.76 -12.01 -17.05
C ARG A 216 -12.66 -12.24 -15.85
N ILE A 217 -12.59 -13.43 -15.27
CA ILE A 217 -13.36 -13.81 -14.08
C ILE A 217 -12.41 -13.90 -12.90
N TYR A 218 -12.65 -13.11 -11.85
CA TYR A 218 -11.87 -13.10 -10.62
C TYR A 218 -12.49 -13.99 -9.57
N GLY A 219 -11.64 -14.66 -8.79
CA GLY A 219 -12.08 -15.49 -7.69
C GLY A 219 -11.07 -15.56 -6.54
N ILE A 220 -11.56 -15.98 -5.38
CA ILE A 220 -10.74 -16.29 -4.22
C ILE A 220 -11.25 -17.57 -3.58
N THR A 221 -10.32 -18.36 -3.06
CA THR A 221 -10.63 -19.64 -2.42
C THR A 221 -9.81 -19.82 -1.16
N PHE A 222 -10.33 -20.64 -0.25
CA PHE A 222 -9.69 -20.93 1.02
C PHE A 222 -9.80 -22.41 1.39
N PRO A 223 -8.84 -22.93 2.21
CA PRO A 223 -8.91 -24.32 2.71
C PRO A 223 -10.00 -24.52 3.79
N LYS A 224 -10.61 -23.45 4.30
CA LYS A 224 -11.67 -23.49 5.31
C LYS A 224 -12.73 -22.41 5.07
N LYS A 225 -14.00 -22.73 5.33
CA LYS A 225 -15.11 -21.80 5.19
C LYS A 225 -14.97 -20.57 6.11
N SER A 226 -14.51 -20.75 7.35
CA SER A 226 -14.30 -19.64 8.30
C SER A 226 -13.34 -18.58 7.76
N MET A 227 -12.29 -18.99 7.04
CA MET A 227 -11.32 -18.07 6.44
C MET A 227 -11.93 -17.23 5.30
N LEU A 228 -12.83 -17.84 4.51
CA LEU A 228 -13.57 -17.10 3.49
C LEU A 228 -14.54 -16.11 4.15
N ASP A 229 -15.26 -16.51 5.18
CA ASP A 229 -16.22 -15.67 5.88
C ASP A 229 -15.51 -14.46 6.53
N GLU A 230 -14.34 -14.67 7.17
CA GLU A 230 -13.48 -13.61 7.71
C GLU A 230 -13.01 -12.65 6.61
N TYR A 231 -12.59 -13.19 5.47
CA TYR A 231 -12.14 -12.38 4.33
C TYR A 231 -13.28 -11.54 3.74
N LEU A 232 -14.47 -12.12 3.58
CA LEU A 232 -15.65 -11.38 3.08
C LEU A 232 -16.10 -10.30 4.05
N ALA A 233 -16.08 -10.58 5.36
CA ALA A 233 -16.36 -9.59 6.39
C ALA A 233 -15.34 -8.42 6.35
N MET A 234 -14.05 -8.74 6.16
CA MET A 234 -13.00 -7.74 5.98
C MET A 234 -13.24 -6.87 4.73
N LEU A 235 -13.63 -7.48 3.60
CA LEU A 235 -13.94 -6.73 2.38
C LEU A 235 -15.15 -5.80 2.54
N GLU A 236 -16.20 -6.25 3.22
CA GLU A 236 -17.37 -5.42 3.50
C GLU A 236 -17.01 -4.25 4.43
N GLU A 237 -16.18 -4.49 5.43
CA GLU A 237 -15.70 -3.43 6.30
C GLU A 237 -14.77 -2.46 5.51
N ALA A 238 -13.93 -2.97 4.59
CA ALA A 238 -13.13 -2.14 3.71
C ALA A 238 -13.97 -1.20 2.84
N LYS A 239 -15.06 -1.71 2.25
CA LYS A 239 -16.01 -0.87 1.47
C LYS A 239 -16.64 0.23 2.31
N LYS A 240 -16.99 -0.05 3.58
CA LYS A 240 -17.55 0.95 4.49
C LYS A 240 -16.55 2.05 4.83
N ARG A 241 -15.25 1.68 4.90
CA ARG A 241 -14.14 2.59 5.24
C ARG A 241 -13.47 3.25 4.04
N ASP A 242 -13.91 2.97 2.81
CA ASP A 242 -13.33 3.57 1.61
C ASP A 242 -13.24 5.10 1.74
N HIS A 243 -12.01 5.64 1.64
CA HIS A 243 -11.74 7.06 1.84
C HIS A 243 -12.50 7.96 0.87
N ARG A 244 -12.85 7.48 -0.34
CA ARG A 244 -13.63 8.24 -1.32
C ARG A 244 -15.06 8.43 -0.85
N LYS A 245 -15.65 7.39 -0.24
CA LYS A 245 -16.98 7.44 0.38
C LYS A 245 -16.96 8.31 1.61
N LEU A 246 -16.05 8.02 2.56
CA LEU A 246 -15.92 8.77 3.81
C LEU A 246 -15.56 10.24 3.56
N GLY A 247 -14.66 10.52 2.61
CA GLY A 247 -14.27 11.87 2.26
C GLY A 247 -15.42 12.71 1.73
N LYS A 248 -16.33 12.09 0.95
CA LYS A 248 -17.56 12.74 0.49
C LYS A 248 -18.57 12.94 1.63
N GLU A 249 -18.81 11.90 2.45
CA GLU A 249 -19.74 11.97 3.60
C GLU A 249 -19.32 13.01 4.64
N LEU A 250 -18.02 13.12 4.89
CA LEU A 250 -17.44 14.05 5.86
C LEU A 250 -17.04 15.41 5.25
N GLU A 251 -17.29 15.63 3.97
CA GLU A 251 -16.99 16.86 3.25
C GLU A 251 -15.51 17.28 3.33
N LEU A 252 -14.59 16.32 3.13
CA LEU A 252 -13.15 16.56 3.27
C LEU A 252 -12.50 16.99 1.95
N PHE A 253 -12.86 16.35 0.85
CA PHE A 253 -12.30 16.64 -0.48
C PHE A 253 -13.26 16.24 -1.59
N CYS A 254 -13.00 16.77 -2.79
CA CYS A 254 -13.69 16.35 -4.00
C CYS A 254 -12.76 16.38 -5.22
N PHE A 255 -13.20 15.76 -6.31
CA PHE A 255 -12.57 15.83 -7.63
C PHE A 255 -13.52 16.50 -8.62
N SER A 256 -12.97 17.32 -9.49
CA SER A 256 -13.74 17.99 -10.55
C SER A 256 -13.14 17.68 -11.93
N PRO A 257 -13.94 17.24 -12.91
CA PRO A 257 -13.47 17.08 -14.29
C PRO A 257 -12.89 18.37 -14.90
N ARG A 258 -13.35 19.54 -14.44
CA ARG A 258 -12.84 20.85 -14.89
C ARG A 258 -11.45 21.17 -14.37
N VAL A 259 -11.10 20.64 -13.19
CA VAL A 259 -9.75 20.80 -12.60
C VAL A 259 -8.78 19.78 -13.20
N GLY A 260 -9.29 18.58 -13.46
CA GLY A 260 -8.51 17.49 -14.04
C GLY A 260 -8.44 16.25 -13.16
N ALA A 261 -8.22 15.11 -13.80
CA ALA A 261 -8.11 13.83 -13.12
C ALA A 261 -6.85 13.78 -12.23
N GLY A 262 -7.00 13.26 -11.02
CA GLY A 262 -5.89 13.11 -10.07
C GLY A 262 -5.44 14.43 -9.41
N LEU A 263 -6.26 15.48 -9.46
CA LEU A 263 -6.01 16.77 -8.80
C LEU A 263 -7.11 17.02 -7.77
N PRO A 264 -6.90 16.65 -6.49
CA PRO A 264 -7.91 16.78 -5.45
C PRO A 264 -8.12 18.24 -5.05
N LEU A 265 -9.38 18.59 -4.79
CA LEU A 265 -9.78 19.85 -4.17
C LEU A 265 -10.07 19.57 -2.68
N TRP A 266 -9.32 20.21 -1.80
CA TRP A 266 -9.56 20.13 -0.37
C TRP A 266 -10.69 21.08 0.04
N LEU A 267 -11.75 20.51 0.62
CA LEU A 267 -12.86 21.30 1.15
C LEU A 267 -12.49 21.89 2.54
N PRO A 268 -13.24 22.83 3.09
CA PRO A 268 -12.85 23.50 4.34
C PRO A 268 -12.48 22.56 5.50
N LYS A 269 -13.23 21.48 5.70
CA LYS A 269 -12.92 20.47 6.74
C LYS A 269 -11.67 19.66 6.43
N GLY A 270 -11.46 19.32 5.18
CA GLY A 270 -10.24 18.64 4.74
C GLY A 270 -9.01 19.53 4.83
N ALA A 271 -9.16 20.81 4.50
CA ALA A 271 -8.09 21.80 4.67
C ALA A 271 -7.72 21.97 6.16
N ALA A 272 -8.71 22.04 7.04
CA ALA A 272 -8.48 22.09 8.49
C ALA A 272 -7.77 20.83 9.03
N LEU A 273 -8.18 19.64 8.57
CA LEU A 273 -7.52 18.37 8.91
C LEU A 273 -6.05 18.37 8.49
N ARG A 274 -5.80 18.79 7.26
CA ARG A 274 -4.45 18.88 6.68
C ARG A 274 -3.59 19.89 7.44
N ASP A 275 -4.11 21.07 7.72
CA ASP A 275 -3.41 22.13 8.48
C ASP A 275 -2.98 21.62 9.87
N ARG A 276 -3.83 20.87 10.58
CA ARG A 276 -3.48 20.28 11.87
C ARG A 276 -2.38 19.22 11.77
N LEU A 277 -2.39 18.39 10.75
CA LEU A 277 -1.30 17.43 10.49
C LEU A 277 0.02 18.16 10.18
N GLU A 278 -0.03 19.20 9.35
CA GLU A 278 1.14 20.01 9.02
C GLU A 278 1.69 20.72 10.27
N GLN A 279 0.82 21.33 11.08
CA GLN A 279 1.23 21.99 12.31
C GLN A 279 1.84 21.02 13.33
N PHE A 280 1.24 19.83 13.47
CA PHE A 280 1.77 18.76 14.30
C PHE A 280 3.21 18.40 13.90
N LEU A 281 3.44 18.13 12.62
CA LEU A 281 4.77 17.76 12.15
C LEU A 281 5.76 18.93 12.21
N ARG A 282 5.36 20.16 11.92
CA ARG A 282 6.23 21.35 12.09
C ARG A 282 6.70 21.50 13.55
N ASN A 283 5.83 21.23 14.51
CA ASN A 283 6.19 21.27 15.93
C ASN A 283 7.22 20.19 16.28
N VAL A 284 7.07 18.98 15.74
CA VAL A 284 8.05 17.89 15.86
C VAL A 284 9.38 18.30 15.24
N GLN A 285 9.35 18.77 14.00
CA GLN A 285 10.54 19.19 13.25
C GLN A 285 11.31 20.30 13.97
N LYS A 286 10.62 21.27 14.55
CA LYS A 286 11.24 22.35 15.34
C LYS A 286 12.07 21.82 16.50
N GLN A 287 11.59 20.79 17.20
CA GLN A 287 12.31 20.15 18.32
C GLN A 287 13.61 19.46 17.86
N TYR A 288 13.64 18.97 16.61
CA TYR A 288 14.82 18.34 16.00
C TYR A 288 15.70 19.33 15.21
N GLY A 289 15.43 20.64 15.28
CA GLY A 289 16.24 21.69 14.66
C GLY A 289 16.10 21.78 13.14
N TYR A 290 14.95 21.39 12.57
CA TYR A 290 14.66 21.61 11.15
C TYR A 290 14.29 23.07 10.88
N GLN A 291 14.81 23.57 9.75
CA GLN A 291 14.51 24.91 9.23
C GLN A 291 13.49 24.77 8.10
N GLN A 292 12.38 25.52 8.22
CA GLN A 292 11.35 25.52 7.18
C GLN A 292 11.82 26.31 5.97
N VAL A 293 11.62 25.75 4.78
CA VAL A 293 11.86 26.38 3.49
C VAL A 293 10.60 26.30 2.63
N MET A 294 10.55 27.08 1.56
CA MET A 294 9.50 27.03 0.55
C MET A 294 10.13 27.13 -0.82
N THR A 295 9.72 26.27 -1.73
CA THR A 295 10.25 26.21 -3.09
C THR A 295 9.14 26.38 -4.13
N PRO A 296 9.41 27.00 -5.29
CA PRO A 296 8.42 27.19 -6.34
C PRO A 296 7.94 25.85 -6.92
N HIS A 297 6.77 25.86 -7.53
CA HIS A 297 6.16 24.67 -8.16
C HIS A 297 6.81 24.32 -9.50
N ILE A 298 7.49 25.25 -10.12
CA ILE A 298 8.20 25.08 -11.39
C ILE A 298 9.68 25.39 -11.22
N GLY A 299 10.50 24.80 -12.06
CA GLY A 299 11.94 25.09 -12.14
C GLY A 299 12.44 24.90 -13.56
N MET A 300 13.59 25.49 -13.90
CA MET A 300 14.24 25.26 -15.19
C MET A 300 14.46 23.77 -15.40
N LYS A 301 14.23 23.29 -16.62
CA LYS A 301 14.43 21.89 -17.01
C LYS A 301 15.82 21.36 -16.65
N ASP A 302 16.85 22.19 -16.80
CA ASP A 302 18.25 21.84 -16.52
C ASP A 302 18.47 21.45 -15.05
N LEU A 303 17.72 21.99 -14.12
CA LEU A 303 17.76 21.60 -12.71
C LEU A 303 17.43 20.10 -12.56
N TYR A 304 16.44 19.61 -13.31
CA TYR A 304 16.00 18.22 -13.27
C TYR A 304 16.83 17.30 -14.17
N VAL A 305 17.49 17.82 -15.18
CA VAL A 305 18.52 17.13 -15.95
C VAL A 305 19.74 16.89 -15.07
N THR A 306 20.22 17.95 -14.37
CA THR A 306 21.34 17.86 -13.42
C THR A 306 21.10 16.81 -12.35
N SER A 307 19.91 16.80 -11.74
CA SER A 307 19.57 15.83 -10.70
C SER A 307 19.31 14.40 -11.23
N GLY A 308 19.14 14.21 -12.54
CA GLY A 308 18.81 12.93 -13.17
C GLY A 308 17.32 12.59 -13.19
N HIS A 309 16.46 13.38 -12.55
CA HIS A 309 15.02 13.13 -12.51
C HIS A 309 14.37 13.18 -13.89
N TYR A 310 14.77 14.12 -14.75
CA TYR A 310 14.21 14.24 -16.08
C TYR A 310 14.38 12.98 -16.93
N ALA A 311 15.55 12.35 -16.89
CA ALA A 311 15.82 11.12 -17.63
C ALA A 311 15.06 9.91 -17.07
N LYS A 312 14.87 9.84 -15.75
CA LYS A 312 14.27 8.68 -15.08
C LYS A 312 12.74 8.74 -15.00
N TYR A 313 12.17 9.94 -14.87
CA TYR A 313 10.71 10.14 -14.79
C TYR A 313 10.08 10.64 -16.10
N GLY A 314 10.81 10.68 -17.22
CA GLY A 314 10.40 11.32 -18.47
C GLY A 314 8.97 10.98 -18.94
N LYS A 315 8.53 9.75 -18.80
CA LYS A 315 7.16 9.30 -19.14
C LYS A 315 6.12 9.70 -18.09
N ASP A 316 6.54 9.80 -16.82
CA ASP A 316 5.70 10.11 -15.67
C ASP A 316 5.81 11.57 -15.25
N SER A 317 6.44 12.41 -16.06
CA SER A 317 6.51 13.86 -15.90
C SER A 317 5.51 14.56 -16.81
N PHE A 318 4.96 15.68 -16.34
CA PHE A 318 4.29 16.60 -17.24
C PHE A 318 5.29 17.09 -18.28
N GLN A 319 4.80 17.34 -19.50
CA GLN A 319 5.65 17.87 -20.56
C GLN A 319 6.21 19.25 -20.17
N PRO A 320 7.40 19.64 -20.69
CA PRO A 320 7.97 20.95 -20.42
C PRO A 320 7.00 22.09 -20.77
N ILE A 321 6.98 23.10 -19.91
CA ILE A 321 6.23 24.33 -20.11
C ILE A 321 7.14 25.25 -20.94
N HIS A 322 6.69 25.58 -22.16
CA HIS A 322 7.36 26.55 -23.02
C HIS A 322 6.88 27.96 -22.69
N THR A 323 7.81 28.91 -22.67
CA THR A 323 7.54 30.33 -22.49
C THR A 323 7.52 31.05 -23.87
N PRO A 324 7.15 32.34 -23.90
CA PRO A 324 7.33 33.12 -25.13
C PRO A 324 8.80 33.24 -25.57
N ASP A 325 9.76 33.00 -24.69
CA ASP A 325 11.17 32.87 -25.01
C ASP A 325 11.51 31.40 -25.28
N ASP A 326 11.76 31.05 -26.54
CA ASP A 326 12.05 29.69 -26.97
C ASP A 326 13.31 29.08 -26.35
N SER A 327 14.16 29.88 -25.69
CA SER A 327 15.35 29.41 -24.96
C SER A 327 15.04 28.89 -23.55
N GLU A 328 13.84 29.12 -23.05
CA GLU A 328 13.44 28.76 -21.68
C GLU A 328 12.43 27.59 -21.66
N GLU A 329 12.79 26.50 -20.97
CA GLU A 329 11.91 25.39 -20.69
C GLU A 329 11.79 25.18 -19.19
N PHE A 330 10.56 25.18 -18.67
CA PHE A 330 10.28 24.89 -17.26
C PHE A 330 9.57 23.54 -17.12
N LEU A 331 9.72 22.91 -15.95
CA LEU A 331 9.00 21.72 -15.55
C LEU A 331 8.22 21.97 -14.27
N LEU A 332 7.03 21.38 -14.17
CA LEU A 332 6.40 21.14 -12.87
C LEU A 332 7.31 20.20 -12.09
N LYS A 333 7.70 20.58 -10.88
CA LYS A 333 8.66 19.80 -10.09
C LYS A 333 8.10 18.41 -9.75
N PRO A 334 8.80 17.32 -10.13
CA PRO A 334 8.42 15.95 -9.74
C PRO A 334 8.94 15.58 -8.35
N MET A 335 9.89 16.35 -7.82
CA MET A 335 10.57 16.17 -6.54
C MET A 335 11.05 17.52 -5.99
N ASN A 336 11.22 17.62 -4.65
CA ASN A 336 11.68 18.84 -3.98
C ASN A 336 13.21 18.90 -3.82
N CYS A 337 13.90 17.76 -3.82
CA CYS A 337 15.33 17.63 -3.53
C CYS A 337 16.24 18.52 -4.38
N PRO A 338 16.03 18.73 -5.70
CA PRO A 338 16.89 19.61 -6.48
C PRO A 338 16.88 21.06 -5.99
N HIS A 339 15.71 21.56 -5.57
CA HIS A 339 15.58 22.90 -5.01
C HIS A 339 16.30 23.04 -3.66
N HIS A 340 16.26 22.00 -2.81
CA HIS A 340 16.99 22.03 -1.53
C HIS A 340 18.52 22.00 -1.74
N CYS A 341 18.99 21.35 -2.79
CA CYS A 341 20.40 21.42 -3.20
C CYS A 341 20.80 22.85 -3.57
N GLU A 342 19.94 23.58 -4.30
CA GLU A 342 20.21 24.99 -4.63
C GLU A 342 20.16 25.90 -3.39
N ILE A 343 19.26 25.64 -2.43
CA ILE A 343 19.26 26.35 -1.15
C ILE A 343 20.55 26.08 -0.36
N TYR A 344 21.06 24.84 -0.38
CA TYR A 344 22.35 24.52 0.24
C TYR A 344 23.50 25.33 -0.38
N ARG A 345 23.53 25.44 -1.73
CA ARG A 345 24.56 26.16 -2.50
C ARG A 345 24.53 27.67 -2.33
N PHE A 346 23.45 28.22 -1.82
CA PHE A 346 23.25 29.70 -1.71
C PHE A 346 24.43 30.40 -1.02
N LYS A 347 25.13 29.74 -0.09
CA LYS A 347 26.31 30.27 0.58
C LYS A 347 27.36 29.17 0.83
N PRO A 348 28.64 29.51 0.97
CA PRO A 348 29.66 28.57 1.41
C PRO A 348 29.30 27.96 2.76
N ARG A 349 29.59 26.66 2.93
CA ARG A 349 29.33 25.90 4.16
C ARG A 349 30.62 25.43 4.80
N SER A 350 30.62 25.31 6.12
CA SER A 350 31.69 24.70 6.89
C SER A 350 31.20 23.49 7.67
N TYR A 351 32.11 22.66 8.16
CA TYR A 351 31.76 21.51 9.01
C TYR A 351 30.96 21.89 10.25
N LYS A 352 31.03 23.15 10.70
CA LYS A 352 30.27 23.68 11.85
C LYS A 352 28.79 23.94 11.52
N ASP A 353 28.47 24.14 10.24
CA ASP A 353 27.10 24.35 9.78
C ASP A 353 26.31 23.04 9.70
N LEU A 354 27.00 21.88 9.72
CA LEU A 354 26.41 20.57 9.56
C LEU A 354 26.18 19.87 10.91
N PRO A 355 25.07 19.14 11.11
CA PRO A 355 24.07 18.81 10.10
C PRO A 355 23.09 19.96 9.84
N LEU A 356 22.78 20.20 8.57
CA LEU A 356 21.82 21.20 8.11
C LEU A 356 20.54 20.46 7.68
N ARG A 357 19.37 20.89 8.21
CA ARG A 357 18.10 20.22 8.00
C ARG A 357 17.07 21.18 7.44
N PHE A 358 16.70 20.99 6.16
CA PHE A 358 15.64 21.74 5.50
C PHE A 358 14.38 20.90 5.44
N ALA A 359 13.22 21.52 5.70
CA ALA A 359 11.92 20.87 5.63
C ALA A 359 10.89 21.77 4.95
N GLU A 360 10.02 21.17 4.14
CA GLU A 360 8.86 21.84 3.57
C GLU A 360 7.67 20.87 3.39
N PHE A 361 6.47 21.41 3.37
CA PHE A 361 5.34 20.71 2.75
C PHE A 361 5.32 21.10 1.27
N GLY A 362 6.08 20.35 0.49
CA GLY A 362 6.36 20.66 -0.91
C GLY A 362 5.41 19.92 -1.84
N THR A 363 4.61 20.66 -2.64
CA THR A 363 3.74 20.06 -3.65
C THR A 363 4.55 19.68 -4.87
N VAL A 364 4.41 18.42 -5.31
CA VAL A 364 5.05 17.84 -6.48
C VAL A 364 4.02 17.27 -7.46
N TYR A 365 4.42 17.11 -8.72
CA TYR A 365 3.52 16.73 -9.79
C TYR A 365 4.10 15.57 -10.60
N ARG A 366 3.27 14.54 -10.83
CA ARG A 366 3.61 13.37 -11.64
C ARG A 366 2.47 13.02 -12.58
N TYR A 367 2.76 12.74 -13.82
CA TYR A 367 1.76 12.37 -14.80
C TYR A 367 1.42 10.88 -14.69
N GLU A 368 0.73 10.53 -13.60
CA GLU A 368 0.21 9.17 -13.42
C GLU A 368 -0.81 8.85 -14.52
N GLN A 369 -0.78 7.64 -15.05
CA GLN A 369 -1.72 7.21 -16.09
C GLN A 369 -3.15 7.16 -15.55
N SER A 370 -4.14 7.46 -16.40
CA SER A 370 -5.55 7.59 -15.97
C SER A 370 -6.09 6.32 -15.31
N GLY A 371 -5.67 5.14 -15.77
CA GLY A 371 -6.09 3.85 -15.20
C GLY A 371 -5.49 3.53 -13.82
N GLU A 372 -4.47 4.28 -13.40
CA GLU A 372 -3.79 4.09 -12.12
C GLU A 372 -4.31 5.01 -11.01
N LEU A 373 -5.05 6.06 -11.38
CA LEU A 373 -5.57 7.03 -10.42
C LEU A 373 -6.61 6.40 -9.49
N HIS A 374 -6.44 6.62 -8.19
CA HIS A 374 -7.34 6.04 -7.19
C HIS A 374 -7.55 6.96 -5.98
N GLY A 375 -8.63 7.73 -5.99
CA GLY A 375 -8.97 8.65 -4.91
C GLY A 375 -7.77 9.52 -4.51
N LEU A 376 -7.49 9.63 -3.22
CA LEU A 376 -6.30 10.33 -2.71
C LEU A 376 -5.03 9.45 -2.65
N THR A 377 -5.14 8.13 -2.84
CA THR A 377 -3.99 7.23 -2.71
C THR A 377 -3.05 7.28 -3.91
N ARG A 378 -3.57 7.63 -5.10
CA ARG A 378 -2.76 7.84 -6.30
C ARG A 378 -3.30 9.02 -7.13
N VAL A 379 -2.56 10.11 -7.11
CA VAL A 379 -2.94 11.43 -7.64
C VAL A 379 -1.83 12.02 -8.49
N ARG A 380 -2.13 13.05 -9.30
CA ARG A 380 -1.16 13.73 -10.16
C ARG A 380 -0.50 14.93 -9.50
N GLY A 381 -1.13 15.53 -8.50
CA GLY A 381 -0.57 16.60 -7.68
C GLY A 381 -0.71 16.24 -6.21
N PHE A 382 0.39 16.18 -5.48
CA PHE A 382 0.39 15.81 -4.07
C PHE A 382 1.47 16.57 -3.29
N THR A 383 1.25 16.71 -1.99
CA THR A 383 2.16 17.41 -1.10
C THR A 383 2.94 16.41 -0.25
N GLN A 384 4.26 16.50 -0.31
CA GLN A 384 5.14 15.72 0.56
C GLN A 384 5.54 16.54 1.79
N ASP A 385 5.59 15.88 2.95
CA ASP A 385 6.23 16.40 4.16
C ASP A 385 7.75 16.20 4.07
N ASP A 386 8.32 16.75 3.03
CA ASP A 386 9.66 16.48 2.55
C ASP A 386 10.72 17.21 3.38
N ALA A 387 11.80 16.55 3.69
CA ALA A 387 12.95 17.20 4.26
C ALA A 387 14.25 16.52 3.83
N HIS A 388 15.29 17.35 3.78
CA HIS A 388 16.62 16.95 3.38
C HIS A 388 17.64 17.36 4.45
N ILE A 389 18.41 16.39 4.89
CA ILE A 389 19.45 16.58 5.89
C ILE A 389 20.78 16.47 5.15
N PHE A 390 21.58 17.53 5.23
CA PHE A 390 22.95 17.52 4.74
C PHE A 390 23.88 17.33 5.94
N CYS A 391 24.65 16.24 5.96
CA CYS A 391 25.47 15.88 7.11
C CYS A 391 26.87 15.39 6.69
N ARG A 392 27.78 15.37 7.65
CA ARG A 392 29.09 14.74 7.49
C ARG A 392 28.97 13.22 7.64
N PRO A 393 29.94 12.43 7.12
CA PRO A 393 29.95 10.97 7.28
C PRO A 393 29.84 10.48 8.74
N ASP A 394 30.49 11.18 9.67
CA ASP A 394 30.43 10.86 11.10
C ASP A 394 29.08 11.15 11.77
N GLN A 395 28.23 11.96 11.15
CA GLN A 395 26.90 12.32 11.64
C GLN A 395 25.77 11.45 11.05
N LEU A 396 26.04 10.72 9.94
CA LEU A 396 25.03 10.00 9.16
C LEU A 396 24.15 9.09 10.02
N LYS A 397 24.78 8.25 10.83
CA LYS A 397 24.05 7.27 11.66
C LYS A 397 23.14 7.96 12.66
N ASP A 398 23.63 8.95 13.39
CA ASP A 398 22.84 9.67 14.40
C ASP A 398 21.65 10.40 13.79
N GLU A 399 21.87 11.05 12.63
CA GLU A 399 20.77 11.73 11.93
C GLU A 399 19.72 10.76 11.40
N PHE A 400 20.15 9.61 10.86
CA PHE A 400 19.25 8.58 10.38
C PHE A 400 18.40 8.00 11.53
N MET A 401 19.02 7.75 12.69
CA MET A 401 18.34 7.27 13.90
C MET A 401 17.27 8.26 14.41
N LYS A 402 17.57 9.57 14.40
CA LYS A 402 16.60 10.62 14.74
C LYS A 402 15.40 10.65 13.81
N VAL A 403 15.62 10.40 12.52
CA VAL A 403 14.50 10.33 11.55
C VAL A 403 13.61 9.12 11.85
N ILE A 404 14.19 7.96 12.17
CA ILE A 404 13.40 6.80 12.61
C ILE A 404 12.55 7.16 13.83
N ASP A 405 13.10 7.86 14.82
CA ASP A 405 12.35 8.29 16.02
C ASP A 405 11.16 9.18 15.68
N ILE A 406 11.32 10.11 14.74
CA ILE A 406 10.24 10.96 14.25
C ILE A 406 9.13 10.11 13.62
N VAL A 407 9.46 9.16 12.74
CA VAL A 407 8.48 8.29 12.08
C VAL A 407 7.71 7.46 13.11
N LEU A 408 8.42 6.82 14.05
CA LEU A 408 7.81 6.00 15.09
C LEU A 408 6.93 6.81 16.04
N TYR A 409 7.32 8.05 16.35
CA TYR A 409 6.50 8.96 17.13
C TYR A 409 5.18 9.29 16.45
N ILE A 410 5.21 9.60 15.15
CA ILE A 410 4.01 9.88 14.34
C ILE A 410 3.08 8.67 14.35
N PHE A 411 3.62 7.46 14.11
CA PHE A 411 2.82 6.24 14.06
C PHE A 411 2.12 5.96 15.40
N ARG A 412 2.84 6.12 16.51
CA ARG A 412 2.24 5.96 17.85
C ARG A 412 1.13 6.98 18.11
N THR A 413 1.36 8.26 17.76
CA THR A 413 0.36 9.32 17.99
C THR A 413 -0.92 9.09 17.18
N LEU A 414 -0.83 8.42 16.04
CA LEU A 414 -1.96 8.13 15.15
C LEU A 414 -2.44 6.67 15.22
N SER A 415 -1.93 5.92 16.22
CA SER A 415 -2.32 4.52 16.48
C SER A 415 -2.05 3.56 15.32
N PHE A 416 -0.98 3.79 14.57
CA PHE A 416 -0.46 2.84 13.60
C PHE A 416 0.48 1.84 14.29
N ASP A 417 -0.08 0.90 15.05
CA ASP A 417 0.70 -0.03 15.89
C ASP A 417 1.34 -1.18 15.11
N LYS A 418 0.80 -1.48 13.91
CA LYS A 418 1.25 -2.60 13.07
C LYS A 418 1.99 -2.10 11.85
N TYR A 419 3.31 -2.16 11.87
CA TYR A 419 4.16 -1.81 10.74
C TYR A 419 5.31 -2.79 10.57
N THR A 420 5.88 -2.83 9.37
CA THR A 420 7.13 -3.52 9.03
C THR A 420 8.05 -2.51 8.36
N ALA A 421 9.31 -2.52 8.69
CA ALA A 421 10.31 -1.67 8.05
C ALA A 421 10.94 -2.45 6.88
N GLN A 422 10.69 -2.00 5.65
CA GLN A 422 11.21 -2.63 4.44
C GLN A 422 12.52 -1.93 4.04
N ILE A 423 13.62 -2.68 4.04
CA ILE A 423 14.91 -2.23 3.53
C ILE A 423 14.94 -2.52 2.02
N SER A 424 14.84 -1.46 1.23
CA SER A 424 14.80 -1.55 -0.24
C SER A 424 16.20 -1.31 -0.78
N LEU A 425 16.83 -2.37 -1.29
CA LEU A 425 18.19 -2.37 -1.84
C LEU A 425 18.17 -2.35 -3.37
N ARG A 426 19.31 -2.04 -3.98
CA ARG A 426 19.46 -2.12 -5.45
C ARG A 426 19.38 -3.56 -5.95
N ASP A 427 18.96 -3.73 -7.21
CA ASP A 427 19.05 -5.00 -7.93
C ASP A 427 20.49 -5.22 -8.40
N PRO A 428 21.20 -6.25 -7.91
CA PRO A 428 22.57 -6.53 -8.34
C PRO A 428 22.68 -6.93 -9.82
N ASN A 429 21.57 -7.39 -10.43
CA ASN A 429 21.50 -7.86 -11.81
C ASN A 429 21.10 -6.75 -12.80
N ASN A 430 20.64 -5.58 -12.32
CA ASN A 430 20.19 -4.47 -13.16
C ASN A 430 20.80 -3.14 -12.69
N LYS A 431 22.13 -3.04 -12.82
CA LYS A 431 22.86 -1.86 -12.36
C LYS A 431 22.58 -0.59 -13.14
N GLU A 432 22.14 -0.69 -14.39
CA GLU A 432 21.81 0.45 -15.25
C GLU A 432 20.61 1.28 -14.75
N LYS A 433 19.78 0.68 -13.91
CA LYS A 433 18.66 1.38 -13.24
C LYS A 433 19.15 2.47 -12.29
N TYR A 434 20.38 2.36 -11.77
CA TYR A 434 20.89 3.16 -10.66
C TYR A 434 22.03 4.08 -11.10
N ILE A 435 22.18 5.21 -10.41
CA ILE A 435 23.29 6.16 -10.60
C ILE A 435 24.29 6.05 -9.44
N GLY A 436 25.55 6.49 -9.68
CA GLY A 436 26.60 6.52 -8.67
C GLY A 436 27.51 5.29 -8.68
N THR A 437 28.44 5.25 -7.74
CA THR A 437 29.47 4.19 -7.63
C THR A 437 29.03 3.05 -6.73
N ASP A 438 29.55 1.84 -6.97
CA ASP A 438 29.30 0.68 -6.10
C ASP A 438 29.73 0.94 -4.65
N GLU A 439 30.81 1.72 -4.43
CA GLU A 439 31.28 2.08 -3.09
C GLU A 439 30.26 2.94 -2.34
N ASN A 440 29.68 3.95 -2.98
CA ASN A 440 28.66 4.81 -2.39
C ASN A 440 27.40 4.02 -2.05
N TRP A 441 26.98 3.11 -2.94
CA TRP A 441 25.85 2.21 -2.69
C TRP A 441 26.09 1.31 -1.49
N HIS A 442 27.27 0.67 -1.42
CA HIS A 442 27.59 -0.21 -0.30
C HIS A 442 27.57 0.53 1.05
N LYS A 443 28.16 1.73 1.12
CA LYS A 443 28.13 2.58 2.33
C LYS A 443 26.70 2.93 2.75
N ALA A 444 25.87 3.33 1.78
CA ALA A 444 24.49 3.70 2.05
C ALA A 444 23.64 2.50 2.53
N GLU A 445 23.78 1.35 1.88
CA GLU A 445 23.08 0.11 2.24
C GLU A 445 23.46 -0.35 3.64
N GLN A 446 24.74 -0.36 3.99
CA GLN A 446 25.24 -0.72 5.32
C GLN A 446 24.70 0.23 6.41
N ALA A 447 24.72 1.53 6.16
CA ALA A 447 24.20 2.51 7.12
C ALA A 447 22.72 2.27 7.47
N ILE A 448 21.89 1.96 6.47
CA ILE A 448 20.46 1.65 6.69
C ILE A 448 20.28 0.34 7.48
N ILE A 449 21.01 -0.71 7.10
CA ILE A 449 20.92 -2.03 7.76
C ILE A 449 21.34 -1.91 9.24
N GLU A 450 22.46 -1.24 9.51
CA GLU A 450 22.96 -1.07 10.88
C GLU A 450 22.02 -0.24 11.74
N ALA A 451 21.51 0.89 11.23
CA ALA A 451 20.59 1.74 11.96
C ALA A 451 19.26 1.02 12.26
N SER A 452 18.74 0.27 11.30
CA SER A 452 17.51 -0.52 11.46
C SER A 452 17.67 -1.60 12.54
N LYS A 453 18.82 -2.29 12.54
CA LYS A 453 19.15 -3.32 13.54
C LYS A 453 19.29 -2.71 14.93
N GLU A 454 19.97 -1.58 15.07
CA GLU A 454 20.17 -0.90 16.35
C GLU A 454 18.85 -0.40 16.96
N LYS A 455 17.91 0.05 16.10
CA LYS A 455 16.55 0.43 16.52
C LYS A 455 15.64 -0.78 16.80
N GLY A 456 16.11 -2.00 16.58
CA GLY A 456 15.31 -3.21 16.79
C GLY A 456 14.06 -3.27 15.91
N LEU A 457 14.12 -2.72 14.70
CA LEU A 457 12.97 -2.72 13.79
C LEU A 457 12.70 -4.13 13.26
N ASN A 458 11.42 -4.47 13.13
CA ASN A 458 11.01 -5.66 12.38
C ASN A 458 11.21 -5.40 10.89
N THR A 459 12.27 -5.94 10.30
CA THR A 459 12.70 -5.62 8.94
C THR A 459 12.46 -6.76 7.96
N THR A 460 12.10 -6.39 6.72
CA THR A 460 12.19 -7.22 5.51
C THR A 460 13.18 -6.59 4.54
N VAL A 461 13.78 -7.39 3.66
CA VAL A 461 14.73 -6.90 2.64
C VAL A 461 14.16 -7.20 1.27
N GLU A 462 14.05 -6.17 0.43
CA GLU A 462 13.56 -6.26 -0.94
C GLU A 462 14.62 -5.74 -1.93
N LEU A 463 15.00 -6.60 -2.88
CA LEU A 463 15.96 -6.25 -3.92
C LEU A 463 15.23 -5.62 -5.13
N GLY A 464 15.84 -4.58 -5.71
CA GLY A 464 15.28 -3.91 -6.88
C GLY A 464 14.34 -2.73 -6.57
N GLU A 465 13.93 -2.58 -5.31
CA GLU A 465 12.98 -1.55 -4.86
C GLU A 465 13.64 -0.23 -4.41
N ALA A 466 14.97 -0.14 -4.44
CA ALA A 466 15.70 1.10 -4.15
C ALA A 466 15.33 2.22 -5.14
N ALA A 467 15.45 3.48 -4.69
CA ALA A 467 15.42 4.63 -5.59
C ALA A 467 16.64 4.60 -6.53
N PHE A 468 16.53 5.26 -7.67
CA PHE A 468 17.63 5.25 -8.65
C PHE A 468 18.93 5.90 -8.13
N TYR A 469 18.84 6.71 -7.08
CA TYR A 469 19.94 7.46 -6.47
C TYR A 469 20.37 6.94 -5.10
N GLY A 470 19.65 6.03 -4.47
CA GLY A 470 20.03 5.48 -3.16
C GLY A 470 19.07 4.45 -2.59
N PRO A 471 19.52 3.65 -1.61
CA PRO A 471 18.69 2.69 -0.89
C PRO A 471 17.70 3.40 0.04
N LYS A 472 16.61 2.70 0.40
CA LYS A 472 15.52 3.25 1.23
C LYS A 472 15.17 2.34 2.40
N LEU A 473 14.69 2.96 3.46
CA LEU A 473 13.93 2.33 4.53
C LEU A 473 12.47 2.80 4.42
N ASP A 474 11.60 1.92 3.97
CA ASP A 474 10.18 2.18 3.82
C ASP A 474 9.40 1.61 5.00
N PHE A 475 8.46 2.36 5.54
CA PHE A 475 7.58 1.91 6.60
C PHE A 475 6.25 1.45 6.01
N MET A 476 6.06 0.14 6.02
CA MET A 476 4.87 -0.54 5.55
C MET A 476 3.88 -0.69 6.71
N VAL A 477 2.85 0.15 6.73
CA VAL A 477 1.84 0.19 7.79
C VAL A 477 0.65 -0.69 7.42
N ARG A 478 0.09 -1.40 8.39
CA ARG A 478 -1.17 -2.11 8.23
C ARG A 478 -2.31 -1.28 8.83
N ASP A 479 -3.33 -1.03 8.02
CA ASP A 479 -4.53 -0.34 8.50
C ASP A 479 -5.39 -1.25 9.41
N ALA A 480 -6.49 -0.71 9.95
CA ALA A 480 -7.37 -1.42 10.89
C ALA A 480 -8.01 -2.69 10.31
N ILE A 481 -8.02 -2.87 8.99
CA ILE A 481 -8.54 -4.05 8.29
C ILE A 481 -7.43 -4.91 7.67
N GLY A 482 -6.17 -4.62 7.99
CA GLY A 482 -5.01 -5.44 7.63
C GLY A 482 -4.39 -5.18 6.27
N ARG A 483 -4.87 -4.17 5.50
CA ARG A 483 -4.25 -3.78 4.22
C ARG A 483 -2.91 -3.08 4.48
N GLN A 484 -1.94 -3.35 3.64
CA GLN A 484 -0.60 -2.80 3.75
C GLN A 484 -0.44 -1.55 2.90
N TRP A 485 0.16 -0.51 3.48
CA TRP A 485 0.39 0.79 2.87
C TRP A 485 1.82 1.26 3.11
N GLN A 486 2.51 1.66 2.07
CA GLN A 486 3.78 2.38 2.21
C GLN A 486 3.47 3.84 2.58
N LEU A 487 3.90 4.25 3.76
CA LEU A 487 3.79 5.62 4.25
C LEU A 487 5.19 6.27 4.35
N GLY A 488 5.82 6.24 5.51
CA GLY A 488 7.11 6.88 5.73
C GLY A 488 8.25 6.28 4.92
N THR A 489 9.15 7.13 4.43
CA THR A 489 10.35 6.73 3.71
C THR A 489 11.56 7.54 4.19
N ILE A 490 12.69 6.87 4.35
CA ILE A 490 14.01 7.47 4.64
C ILE A 490 15.00 6.93 3.62
N GLN A 491 15.81 7.80 3.00
CA GLN A 491 16.76 7.43 1.95
C GLN A 491 18.13 8.06 2.23
N VAL A 492 19.18 7.31 1.97
CA VAL A 492 20.57 7.82 2.03
C VAL A 492 21.07 8.05 0.62
N ASP A 493 21.59 9.24 0.36
CA ASP A 493 21.98 9.67 -0.97
C ASP A 493 23.38 10.32 -0.96
N TYR A 494 24.28 9.69 -1.67
CA TYR A 494 25.62 10.21 -1.97
C TYR A 494 25.69 10.86 -3.35
N ASN A 495 24.69 10.66 -4.19
CA ASN A 495 24.74 10.98 -5.61
C ASN A 495 24.29 12.40 -5.93
N LEU A 496 23.19 12.89 -5.34
CA LEU A 496 22.76 14.28 -5.56
C LEU A 496 23.79 15.30 -5.07
N PRO A 497 24.41 15.16 -3.90
CA PRO A 497 25.49 16.05 -3.50
C PRO A 497 26.65 16.10 -4.50
N GLU A 498 26.97 14.98 -5.16
CA GLU A 498 27.99 14.93 -6.20
C GLU A 498 27.53 15.63 -7.48
N ARG A 499 26.34 15.33 -7.98
CA ARG A 499 25.79 15.90 -9.21
C ARG A 499 25.60 17.41 -9.14
N PHE A 500 25.23 17.93 -7.96
CA PHE A 500 25.12 19.36 -7.69
C PHE A 500 26.44 20.00 -7.24
N ASN A 501 27.52 19.24 -7.18
CA ASN A 501 28.83 19.68 -6.68
C ASN A 501 28.73 20.43 -5.34
N LEU A 502 27.97 19.85 -4.38
CA LEU A 502 27.83 20.43 -3.04
C LEU A 502 29.09 20.14 -2.23
N THR A 503 29.62 21.15 -1.54
CA THR A 503 30.78 21.02 -0.68
C THR A 503 30.60 21.72 0.65
N TYR A 504 31.43 21.36 1.62
CA TYR A 504 31.66 22.10 2.86
C TYR A 504 33.15 22.10 3.20
N LYS A 505 33.60 23.15 3.85
CA LYS A 505 34.98 23.25 4.32
C LYS A 505 35.14 22.46 5.63
N GLY A 506 36.03 21.48 5.62
CA GLY A 506 36.36 20.65 6.78
C GLY A 506 37.21 21.35 7.83
N SER A 507 37.44 20.72 8.96
CA SER A 507 38.37 21.19 10.00
C SER A 507 39.84 21.12 9.56
N ASP A 508 40.12 20.38 8.49
CA ASP A 508 41.40 20.22 7.83
C ASP A 508 41.64 21.27 6.73
N ASP A 509 40.75 22.27 6.66
CA ASP A 509 40.80 23.36 5.67
C ASP A 509 40.59 22.92 4.21
N LYS A 510 40.11 21.68 3.99
CA LYS A 510 39.84 21.13 2.66
C LYS A 510 38.34 21.10 2.36
N GLU A 511 38.01 21.03 1.07
CA GLU A 511 36.63 20.81 0.62
C GLU A 511 36.24 19.33 0.76
N HIS A 512 35.10 19.10 1.38
CA HIS A 512 34.51 17.79 1.54
C HIS A 512 33.09 17.78 0.98
N ARG A 513 32.59 16.60 0.62
CA ARG A 513 31.22 16.41 0.12
C ARG A 513 30.29 15.98 1.24
N PRO A 514 29.13 16.64 1.44
CA PRO A 514 28.14 16.18 2.40
C PRO A 514 27.43 14.92 1.90
N ILE A 515 26.85 14.16 2.83
CA ILE A 515 25.87 13.11 2.56
C ILE A 515 24.48 13.72 2.72
N MET A 516 23.53 13.29 1.91
CA MET A 516 22.15 13.74 1.96
C MET A 516 21.23 12.63 2.48
N ILE A 517 20.36 12.94 3.42
CA ILE A 517 19.27 12.05 3.85
C ILE A 517 17.96 12.69 3.42
N HIS A 518 17.18 11.98 2.63
CA HIS A 518 15.80 12.33 2.29
C HIS A 518 14.86 11.67 3.28
N ARG A 519 13.85 12.37 3.73
CA ARG A 519 12.82 11.78 4.56
C ARG A 519 11.46 12.41 4.35
N ALA A 520 10.43 11.59 4.35
CA ALA A 520 9.03 11.99 4.32
C ALA A 520 8.24 11.03 5.22
N PRO A 521 8.03 11.35 6.51
CA PRO A 521 7.31 10.50 7.46
C PRO A 521 5.86 10.18 7.07
N PHE A 522 5.12 11.16 6.57
CA PHE A 522 3.79 10.92 5.99
C PHE A 522 3.87 10.38 4.57
N GLY A 523 4.92 10.74 3.84
CA GLY A 523 5.07 10.50 2.41
C GLY A 523 4.27 11.51 1.59
N SER A 524 3.17 11.08 0.97
CA SER A 524 2.19 11.99 0.36
C SER A 524 1.10 12.31 1.39
N MET A 525 0.83 13.58 1.62
CA MET A 525 -0.25 14.04 2.52
C MET A 525 -1.61 13.49 2.07
N GLU A 526 -1.85 13.44 0.78
CA GLU A 526 -3.07 12.91 0.18
C GLU A 526 -3.23 11.43 0.51
N ARG A 527 -2.21 10.61 0.24
CA ARG A 527 -2.22 9.18 0.58
C ARG A 527 -2.32 8.96 2.08
N PHE A 528 -1.59 9.73 2.86
CA PHE A 528 -1.61 9.62 4.31
C PHE A 528 -3.00 9.88 4.89
N VAL A 529 -3.68 10.95 4.44
CA VAL A 529 -5.06 11.26 4.85
C VAL A 529 -6.02 10.16 4.40
N ALA A 530 -5.87 9.61 3.18
CA ALA A 530 -6.68 8.47 2.73
C ALA A 530 -6.53 7.27 3.67
N VAL A 531 -5.29 6.87 3.97
CA VAL A 531 -5.00 5.73 4.85
C VAL A 531 -5.49 5.99 6.27
N LEU A 532 -5.27 7.20 6.80
CA LEU A 532 -5.75 7.60 8.13
C LEU A 532 -7.28 7.57 8.22
N LEU A 533 -7.96 8.05 7.18
CA LEU A 533 -9.42 8.05 7.08
C LEU A 533 -9.98 6.63 7.08
N GLU A 534 -9.37 5.73 6.33
CA GLU A 534 -9.75 4.31 6.29
C GLU A 534 -9.39 3.58 7.59
N HIS A 535 -8.23 3.89 8.18
CA HIS A 535 -7.78 3.33 9.45
C HIS A 535 -8.74 3.68 10.61
N THR A 536 -9.08 4.95 10.72
CA THR A 536 -9.98 5.45 11.79
C THR A 536 -11.47 5.24 11.48
N GLY A 537 -11.83 4.90 10.23
CA GLY A 537 -13.21 4.90 9.76
C GLY A 537 -13.85 6.30 9.83
N GLY A 538 -13.04 7.35 9.74
CA GLY A 538 -13.45 8.76 9.85
C GLY A 538 -13.65 9.25 11.28
N LYS A 539 -13.33 8.44 12.30
CA LYS A 539 -13.31 8.85 13.71
C LYS A 539 -11.90 9.29 14.07
N PHE A 540 -11.57 10.52 13.76
CA PHE A 540 -10.25 11.06 14.04
C PHE A 540 -10.01 11.25 15.55
N PRO A 541 -8.75 11.23 16.02
CA PRO A 541 -8.38 11.74 17.33
C PRO A 541 -8.90 13.16 17.53
N LEU A 542 -9.24 13.52 18.77
CA LEU A 542 -9.88 14.80 19.08
C LEU A 542 -9.06 16.01 18.59
N TRP A 543 -7.73 15.96 18.77
CA TRP A 543 -6.84 17.04 18.32
C TRP A 543 -6.88 17.25 16.81
N LEU A 544 -7.18 16.20 16.05
CA LEU A 544 -7.16 16.19 14.59
C LEU A 544 -8.55 16.39 13.97
N SER A 545 -9.63 16.13 14.71
CA SER A 545 -11.01 16.25 14.21
C SER A 545 -11.27 17.65 13.62
N PRO A 546 -11.75 17.78 12.35
CA PRO A 546 -12.06 19.06 11.74
C PRO A 546 -13.10 19.84 12.56
N ASP A 547 -14.16 19.18 12.97
CA ASP A 547 -15.19 19.65 13.89
C ASP A 547 -15.02 18.88 15.20
N GLN A 548 -14.68 19.57 16.29
CA GLN A 548 -14.53 18.93 17.60
C GLN A 548 -15.84 18.94 18.38
N VAL A 549 -16.62 19.98 18.17
CA VAL A 549 -17.84 20.27 18.92
C VAL A 549 -18.93 20.80 18.00
N VAL A 550 -20.17 20.36 18.21
CA VAL A 550 -21.38 21.00 17.66
C VAL A 550 -22.30 21.38 18.79
N VAL A 551 -22.71 22.63 18.82
CA VAL A 551 -23.72 23.13 19.76
C VAL A 551 -25.11 22.99 19.16
N LEU A 552 -26.01 22.34 19.90
CA LEU A 552 -27.35 21.93 19.47
C LEU A 552 -28.40 22.68 20.29
N PRO A 553 -28.92 23.81 19.82
CA PRO A 553 -30.05 24.47 20.47
C PRO A 553 -31.32 23.61 20.33
N ILE A 554 -32.06 23.42 21.43
CA ILE A 554 -33.31 22.61 21.45
C ILE A 554 -34.47 23.31 20.71
N SER A 555 -34.41 24.63 20.57
CA SER A 555 -35.31 25.43 19.75
C SER A 555 -34.60 26.73 19.30
N GLU A 556 -35.16 27.44 18.32
CA GLU A 556 -34.62 28.69 17.79
C GLU A 556 -34.43 29.77 18.84
N LYS A 557 -35.18 29.72 19.93
CA LYS A 557 -35.06 30.68 21.06
C LYS A 557 -33.65 30.69 21.67
N PHE A 558 -32.92 29.59 21.58
CA PHE A 558 -31.59 29.41 22.18
C PHE A 558 -30.45 29.53 21.18
N ASN A 559 -30.74 29.96 19.94
CA ASN A 559 -29.71 30.12 18.91
C ASN A 559 -28.65 31.17 19.30
N ASP A 560 -29.06 32.27 19.94
CA ASP A 560 -28.12 33.29 20.38
C ASP A 560 -27.19 32.77 21.48
N TYR A 561 -27.70 31.96 22.40
CA TYR A 561 -26.87 31.31 23.41
C TYR A 561 -25.94 30.24 22.79
N ALA A 562 -26.46 29.43 21.89
CA ALA A 562 -25.65 28.45 21.16
C ALA A 562 -24.50 29.12 20.41
N LYS A 563 -24.74 30.25 19.77
CA LYS A 563 -23.70 31.04 19.09
C LYS A 563 -22.65 31.58 20.06
N LYS A 564 -23.07 32.15 21.20
CA LYS A 564 -22.12 32.59 22.25
C LYS A 564 -21.24 31.44 22.75
N VAL A 565 -21.81 30.26 22.96
CA VAL A 565 -21.06 29.05 23.35
C VAL A 565 -20.05 28.67 22.27
N SER A 566 -20.47 28.62 21.01
CA SER A 566 -19.59 28.31 19.88
C SER A 566 -18.45 29.32 19.73
N ASP A 567 -18.76 30.63 19.82
CA ASP A 567 -17.77 31.69 19.72
C ASP A 567 -16.75 31.61 20.87
N TYR A 568 -17.19 31.31 22.09
CA TYR A 568 -16.33 31.17 23.26
C TYR A 568 -15.36 29.96 23.09
N LEU A 569 -15.85 28.83 22.57
CA LEU A 569 -15.03 27.67 22.28
C LEU A 569 -14.02 27.93 21.16
N ASN A 570 -14.43 28.58 20.07
CA ASN A 570 -13.54 28.95 18.97
C ASN A 570 -12.43 29.92 19.42
N ASN A 571 -12.75 30.90 20.29
CA ASN A 571 -11.75 31.78 20.89
C ASN A 571 -10.77 31.03 21.82
N SER A 572 -11.12 29.83 22.26
CA SER A 572 -10.29 28.94 23.09
C SER A 572 -9.53 27.88 22.26
N ASP A 573 -9.47 28.02 20.92
CA ASP A 573 -8.87 27.08 19.94
C ASP A 573 -9.57 25.70 19.93
N ILE A 574 -10.87 25.67 20.21
CA ILE A 574 -11.73 24.47 20.07
C ILE A 574 -12.69 24.70 18.90
N ARG A 575 -12.56 23.89 17.86
CA ARG A 575 -13.36 24.00 16.63
C ARG A 575 -14.82 23.62 16.89
N ALA A 576 -15.65 24.64 17.08
CA ALA A 576 -17.06 24.50 17.38
C ALA A 576 -17.94 25.15 16.31
N GLN A 577 -19.06 24.51 16.00
CA GLN A 577 -20.10 25.07 15.14
C GLN A 577 -21.48 24.91 15.78
N VAL A 578 -22.49 25.60 15.25
CA VAL A 578 -23.86 25.50 15.71
C VAL A 578 -24.70 24.78 14.66
N ASP A 579 -25.55 23.86 15.11
CA ASP A 579 -26.60 23.27 14.28
C ASP A 579 -27.93 23.94 14.61
N ASP A 580 -28.20 25.06 13.97
CA ASP A 580 -29.38 25.90 14.16
C ASP A 580 -30.58 25.49 13.31
N ARG A 581 -30.49 24.34 12.60
CA ARG A 581 -31.61 23.84 11.77
C ARG A 581 -32.90 23.72 12.62
N ASN A 582 -34.02 24.05 12.02
CA ASN A 582 -35.32 23.83 12.65
C ASN A 582 -35.73 22.37 12.60
N GLU A 583 -35.09 21.56 13.45
CA GLU A 583 -35.28 20.10 13.55
C GLU A 583 -35.36 19.66 15.00
N LYS A 584 -36.03 18.51 15.23
CA LYS A 584 -36.09 17.90 16.56
C LYS A 584 -34.68 17.57 17.08
N ILE A 585 -34.44 17.83 18.37
CA ILE A 585 -33.12 17.62 18.99
C ILE A 585 -32.58 16.20 18.78
N GLY A 586 -33.41 15.18 18.85
CA GLY A 586 -33.01 13.79 18.59
C GLY A 586 -32.50 13.55 17.16
N ARG A 587 -33.05 14.28 16.16
CA ARG A 587 -32.56 14.23 14.79
C ARG A 587 -31.22 14.96 14.64
N LYS A 588 -31.08 16.15 15.24
CA LYS A 588 -29.81 16.87 15.27
C LYS A 588 -28.70 16.03 15.90
N ILE A 589 -28.97 15.38 17.03
CA ILE A 589 -28.01 14.47 17.68
C ILE A 589 -27.61 13.36 16.72
N ARG A 590 -28.57 12.61 16.16
CA ARG A 590 -28.29 11.50 15.24
C ARG A 590 -27.49 11.93 14.01
N ASP A 591 -27.87 13.03 13.37
CA ASP A 591 -27.22 13.53 12.17
C ASP A 591 -25.75 13.90 12.45
N ASN A 592 -25.46 14.51 13.61
CA ASN A 592 -24.11 14.91 13.99
C ASN A 592 -23.27 13.73 14.52
N GLU A 593 -23.89 12.71 15.13
CA GLU A 593 -23.21 11.44 15.43
C GLU A 593 -22.80 10.70 14.16
N LEU A 594 -23.63 10.71 13.10
CA LEU A 594 -23.29 10.15 11.80
C LEU A 594 -22.11 10.88 11.13
N LYS A 595 -21.95 12.19 11.38
CA LYS A 595 -20.78 13.01 10.97
C LYS A 595 -19.55 12.75 11.82
N ARG A 596 -19.63 11.84 12.80
CA ARG A 596 -18.52 11.44 13.69
C ARG A 596 -17.93 12.59 14.52
N ILE A 597 -18.77 13.57 14.89
CA ILE A 597 -18.34 14.70 15.70
C ILE A 597 -18.13 14.24 17.14
N PRO A 598 -16.94 14.51 17.74
CA PRO A 598 -16.59 13.98 19.06
C PRO A 598 -17.51 14.42 20.20
N TYR A 599 -17.93 15.69 20.19
CA TYR A 599 -18.78 16.25 21.25
C TYR A 599 -19.97 17.02 20.70
N LEU A 600 -21.13 16.78 21.32
CA LEU A 600 -22.36 17.52 21.07
C LEU A 600 -22.76 18.22 22.37
N LEU A 601 -22.97 19.55 22.30
CA LEU A 601 -23.40 20.37 23.43
C LEU A 601 -24.85 20.77 23.23
N VAL A 602 -25.74 20.18 24.01
CA VAL A 602 -27.17 20.53 23.97
C VAL A 602 -27.40 21.74 24.86
N VAL A 603 -28.11 22.74 24.33
CA VAL A 603 -28.44 23.96 25.05
C VAL A 603 -29.93 24.27 24.96
N GLY A 604 -30.52 24.63 26.09
CA GLY A 604 -31.91 25.00 26.28
C GLY A 604 -32.04 26.04 27.37
N GLU A 605 -33.23 26.22 27.89
CA GLU A 605 -33.54 27.25 28.91
C GLU A 605 -32.69 27.09 30.18
N LYS A 606 -32.53 25.86 30.66
CA LYS A 606 -31.76 25.54 31.87
C LYS A 606 -30.28 25.87 31.70
N GLU A 607 -29.71 25.45 30.54
CA GLU A 607 -28.31 25.69 30.22
C GLU A 607 -28.02 27.19 30.05
N GLU A 608 -28.91 27.93 29.40
CA GLU A 608 -28.78 29.39 29.23
C GLU A 608 -28.85 30.14 30.58
N GLN A 609 -29.84 29.80 31.42
CA GLN A 609 -29.99 30.41 32.75
C GLN A 609 -28.79 30.17 33.66
N GLN A 610 -28.21 28.96 33.59
CA GLN A 610 -27.08 28.57 34.43
C GLN A 610 -25.70 28.80 33.77
N GLN A 611 -25.68 29.31 32.54
CA GLN A 611 -24.47 29.51 31.73
C GLN A 611 -23.63 28.24 31.62
N THR A 612 -24.29 27.12 31.32
CA THR A 612 -23.73 25.75 31.21
C THR A 612 -24.08 25.13 29.87
N VAL A 613 -23.58 23.93 29.64
CA VAL A 613 -23.90 23.06 28.48
C VAL A 613 -24.13 21.65 28.93
N SER A 614 -25.10 20.95 28.33
CA SER A 614 -25.28 19.51 28.51
C SER A 614 -24.42 18.76 27.49
N VAL A 615 -23.40 18.03 27.96
CA VAL A 615 -22.37 17.42 27.15
C VAL A 615 -22.71 15.98 26.78
N ARG A 616 -22.61 15.66 25.50
CA ARG A 616 -22.66 14.29 24.99
C ARG A 616 -21.36 13.98 24.27
N ALA A 617 -20.75 12.84 24.58
CA ALA A 617 -19.56 12.35 23.89
C ALA A 617 -19.94 11.20 22.93
N GLN A 618 -19.37 11.21 21.74
CA GLN A 618 -19.63 10.20 20.72
C GLN A 618 -19.30 8.78 21.23
N GLY A 619 -20.26 7.86 21.15
CA GLY A 619 -20.11 6.48 21.61
C GLY A 619 -20.13 6.29 23.13
N GLU A 620 -20.09 7.36 23.92
CA GLU A 620 -20.12 7.31 25.39
C GLU A 620 -21.43 7.88 25.99
N GLY A 621 -22.23 8.55 25.17
CA GLY A 621 -23.51 9.09 25.56
C GLY A 621 -23.45 10.39 26.39
N ASP A 622 -24.44 10.58 27.27
CA ASP A 622 -24.60 11.78 28.09
C ASP A 622 -23.56 11.83 29.22
N LYS A 623 -22.86 12.95 29.34
CA LYS A 623 -21.84 13.22 30.37
C LYS A 623 -22.33 14.21 31.43
N GLY A 624 -23.58 14.64 31.32
CA GLY A 624 -24.16 15.61 32.22
C GLY A 624 -23.86 17.06 31.85
N MET A 625 -24.25 17.94 32.74
CA MET A 625 -24.14 19.39 32.59
C MET A 625 -22.83 19.90 33.20
N MET A 626 -22.13 20.80 32.51
CA MET A 626 -20.94 21.46 33.02
C MET A 626 -20.81 22.88 32.51
N ASN A 627 -20.04 23.70 33.20
CA ASN A 627 -19.69 25.03 32.71
C ASN A 627 -18.66 24.97 31.57
N LEU A 628 -18.54 26.04 30.79
CA LEU A 628 -17.69 26.08 29.61
C LEU A 628 -16.20 25.92 29.94
N ASP A 629 -15.73 26.52 31.05
CA ASP A 629 -14.31 26.42 31.42
C ASP A 629 -13.91 24.99 31.79
N SER A 630 -14.80 24.29 32.50
CA SER A 630 -14.60 22.86 32.81
C SER A 630 -14.60 21.99 31.54
N PHE A 631 -15.47 22.30 30.58
CA PHE A 631 -15.51 21.64 29.30
C PHE A 631 -14.21 21.88 28.49
N ILE A 632 -13.74 23.13 28.45
CA ILE A 632 -12.46 23.48 27.79
C ILE A 632 -11.30 22.76 28.44
N ALA A 633 -11.25 22.70 29.78
CA ALA A 633 -10.21 21.96 30.50
C ALA A 633 -10.24 20.47 30.13
N LEU A 634 -11.42 19.84 30.09
CA LEU A 634 -11.62 18.45 29.66
C LEU A 634 -11.07 18.19 28.24
N ILE A 635 -11.41 19.07 27.29
CA ILE A 635 -10.98 18.95 25.89
C ILE A 635 -9.45 19.07 25.80
N ARG A 636 -8.85 20.04 26.48
CA ARG A 636 -7.40 20.25 26.49
C ARG A 636 -6.65 19.08 27.12
N GLU A 637 -7.16 18.52 28.22
CA GLU A 637 -6.58 17.35 28.85
C GLU A 637 -6.60 16.13 27.91
N LYS A 638 -7.75 15.87 27.25
CA LYS A 638 -7.85 14.78 26.27
C LYS A 638 -6.88 14.97 25.10
N ILE A 639 -6.81 16.16 24.52
CA ILE A 639 -5.86 16.46 23.44
C ILE A 639 -4.41 16.25 23.89
N ALA A 640 -4.06 16.72 25.10
CA ALA A 640 -2.71 16.53 25.65
C ALA A 640 -2.37 15.05 25.88
N GLY A 641 -3.37 14.24 26.23
CA GLY A 641 -3.22 12.77 26.37
C GLY A 641 -3.05 12.04 25.03
N GLU A 642 -3.71 12.54 23.97
CA GLU A 642 -3.59 11.96 22.62
C GLU A 642 -2.25 12.30 21.96
N ILE A 643 -1.74 13.52 22.16
CA ILE A 643 -0.42 13.96 21.65
C ILE A 643 0.62 13.64 22.73
N GLN A 644 1.12 12.40 22.70
CA GLN A 644 2.19 12.00 23.61
C GLN A 644 3.44 12.86 23.41
N LYS A 645 4.18 13.13 24.50
CA LYS A 645 5.47 13.83 24.41
C LYS A 645 6.49 12.94 23.68
N ILE A 646 7.26 13.54 22.78
CA ILE A 646 8.45 12.89 22.21
C ILE A 646 9.41 12.62 23.37
N LYS A 647 9.82 11.38 23.52
CA LYS A 647 10.81 10.96 24.52
C LYS A 647 12.23 11.29 24.04
#